data_9f168db3d480a5552cce95d0b50a37c3
#
_entry.id   9f168db3d480a5552cce95d0b50a37c3
#
_cell.length_a   1.000
_cell.length_b   1.000
_cell.length_c   1.000
_cell.angle_alpha   90.00
_cell.angle_beta   90.00
_cell.angle_gamma   90.00
#
_symmetry.space_group_name_H-M   'P 1'
#
loop_
_entity.id
_entity.type
_entity.pdbx_description
1 polymer ?
#
loop_
_entity_poly.entity_id
_entity_poly.type
_entity_poly.pdbx_seq_one_letter_code
_entity_poly.pdbx_strand_id
1 'polypeptide(L)'
;MRIDYEKDLNPAQHEAATTLDGPVLVIAGAGSGKTRTIVYRLARLVESGVSPTEILLLTFTRKASSEMLHRAEALLGHQGLGHVRGGTFHGFAYSLLKQYAGLLGYERGATVMDRPDGEDILGQAKDRLQIGRGDRKFPKRATILGLYSKCRNKEMPLSQVLRQEAYHLGAYEDDLARLIEEYERIKAECGLLDYDDLLFLLERLLTEHPHVREAVTSSISHIMVDEYQDTNLVQARLVRLLTRPGDARPNVMAVGDDAQSIYAFRGANVKNILDFPKTFPGTRVVKLEQNYRSTQPILELTNAILDGFREKFCKRLFSERADSRLPEHVLPFSDRSQARLVTAKIVELSRTYPLDQIAVLFRAGYQSYHVEVELNKIGLGFRKYGGIKFSEAAHIKDVLACLRLGLNASDLPAWQRVLGNVPGIGPKSAQKIHHAAMINDQPFLKAQRSKRPELDGLLRALDTLRTQVMRPATAITFVLEYYLPVMKEKFPDDYPRREAGLEELTQIALGYEDVPSFLGDLSLDSPDAEESRGQAVTLSTVHSAKGLEWDAVLVIDLVEDRFPSRHAMGNGDDFEEERRLLYVACTRARDSLTLFSPETLYSRELSATTPARISPFLQDIPAHLVSRYREQFTGGVGLQTQPPRAPRPDTVDRAACAEDLADTAPAGAQPAAHKPVQGTYARHKIFGRGKVVQRVEPNKYKINFPGFGLKLIIEDFVELE
;
A
#
# COMPACT_ATOMS: atom_id res chain seq x y z
N MET A 1 -28.08 33.58 3.93
CA MET A 1 -28.54 33.05 2.63
C MET A 1 -29.14 31.70 2.88
N ARG A 2 -30.31 31.37 2.37
CA ARG A 2 -30.88 30.02 2.50
C ARG A 2 -30.18 29.11 1.48
N ILE A 3 -29.66 27.96 1.89
CA ILE A 3 -28.99 27.01 1.01
C ILE A 3 -30.02 26.41 0.06
N ASP A 4 -29.75 26.42 -1.23
CA ASP A 4 -30.59 25.81 -2.26
C ASP A 4 -30.08 24.40 -2.59
N TYR A 5 -30.53 23.42 -1.80
CA TYR A 5 -30.09 22.04 -1.91
C TYR A 5 -30.44 21.39 -3.26
N GLU A 6 -31.58 21.78 -3.87
CA GLU A 6 -32.02 21.20 -5.16
C GLU A 6 -31.16 21.70 -6.32
N LYS A 7 -30.69 22.96 -6.25
CA LYS A 7 -29.84 23.54 -7.28
C LYS A 7 -28.38 23.14 -7.13
N ASP A 8 -27.90 23.02 -5.88
CA ASP A 8 -26.49 22.80 -5.58
C ASP A 8 -26.09 21.33 -5.62
N LEU A 9 -27.03 20.39 -5.47
CA LEU A 9 -26.79 18.97 -5.39
C LEU A 9 -27.49 18.22 -6.53
N ASN A 10 -26.86 17.16 -7.01
CA ASN A 10 -27.58 16.22 -7.88
C ASN A 10 -28.63 15.41 -7.08
N PRO A 11 -29.58 14.72 -7.72
CA PRO A 11 -30.67 14.03 -7.02
C PRO A 11 -30.19 13.06 -5.93
N ALA A 12 -29.13 12.28 -6.20
CA ALA A 12 -28.58 11.32 -5.21
C ALA A 12 -27.86 12.01 -4.05
N GLN A 13 -27.09 13.06 -4.33
CA GLN A 13 -26.46 13.88 -3.28
C GLN A 13 -27.52 14.59 -2.43
N HIS A 14 -28.57 15.11 -3.07
CA HIS A 14 -29.70 15.74 -2.39
C HIS A 14 -30.39 14.73 -1.46
N GLU A 15 -30.72 13.55 -1.96
CA GLU A 15 -31.31 12.47 -1.16
C GLU A 15 -30.43 12.13 0.06
N ALA A 16 -29.13 11.91 -0.15
CA ALA A 16 -28.20 11.60 0.94
C ALA A 16 -28.06 12.73 1.97
N ALA A 17 -28.05 13.99 1.53
CA ALA A 17 -27.91 15.15 2.40
C ALA A 17 -29.18 15.44 3.20
N THR A 18 -30.36 15.15 2.66
CA THR A 18 -31.67 15.51 3.26
C THR A 18 -32.35 14.36 4.02
N THR A 19 -31.92 13.10 3.83
CA THR A 19 -32.40 11.97 4.63
C THR A 19 -31.75 12.00 6.01
N LEU A 20 -32.37 12.66 6.98
CA LEU A 20 -31.78 12.90 8.30
C LEU A 20 -31.98 11.75 9.28
N ASP A 21 -33.10 11.04 9.20
CA ASP A 21 -33.48 10.00 10.14
C ASP A 21 -33.11 8.59 9.68
N GLY A 22 -32.65 7.78 10.64
CA GLY A 22 -32.29 6.38 10.45
C GLY A 22 -30.90 6.18 9.80
N PRO A 23 -30.49 4.91 9.64
CA PRO A 23 -29.18 4.59 9.08
C PRO A 23 -29.14 4.82 7.57
N VAL A 24 -28.09 5.49 7.10
CA VAL A 24 -27.86 5.83 5.70
C VAL A 24 -26.47 5.34 5.30
N LEU A 25 -26.39 4.57 4.22
CA LEU A 25 -25.12 4.19 3.59
C LEU A 25 -24.99 4.89 2.24
N VAL A 26 -23.97 5.71 2.07
CA VAL A 26 -23.67 6.40 0.82
C VAL A 26 -22.51 5.69 0.12
N ILE A 27 -22.83 4.98 -0.94
CA ILE A 27 -21.83 4.35 -1.81
C ILE A 27 -21.44 5.36 -2.88
N ALA A 28 -20.25 5.92 -2.72
CA ALA A 28 -19.82 7.07 -3.48
C ALA A 28 -18.54 6.76 -4.25
N GLY A 29 -18.64 6.59 -5.55
CA GLY A 29 -17.49 6.36 -6.42
C GLY A 29 -16.43 7.47 -6.33
N ALA A 30 -15.25 7.21 -6.85
CA ALA A 30 -14.20 8.22 -6.94
C ALA A 30 -14.72 9.46 -7.70
N GLY A 31 -14.49 10.67 -7.20
CA GLY A 31 -14.89 11.92 -7.86
C GLY A 31 -16.39 12.21 -7.90
N SER A 32 -17.23 11.48 -7.15
CA SER A 32 -18.70 11.68 -7.11
C SER A 32 -19.18 12.74 -6.11
N GLY A 33 -18.26 13.40 -5.39
CA GLY A 33 -18.61 14.47 -4.45
C GLY A 33 -18.97 13.98 -3.03
N LYS A 34 -18.35 12.90 -2.55
CA LYS A 34 -18.48 12.41 -1.15
C LYS A 34 -18.44 13.54 -0.12
N THR A 35 -17.34 14.28 -0.10
CA THR A 35 -17.14 15.40 0.82
C THR A 35 -18.21 16.46 0.72
N ARG A 36 -18.64 16.80 -0.52
CA ARG A 36 -19.74 17.76 -0.75
C ARG A 36 -21.02 17.28 -0.08
N THR A 37 -21.38 16.01 -0.27
CA THR A 37 -22.59 15.42 0.35
C THR A 37 -22.55 15.49 1.87
N ILE A 38 -21.42 15.16 2.51
CA ILE A 38 -21.24 15.25 3.96
C ILE A 38 -21.37 16.70 4.44
N VAL A 39 -20.74 17.65 3.76
CA VAL A 39 -20.76 19.08 4.08
C VAL A 39 -22.19 19.63 4.02
N TYR A 40 -22.96 19.31 2.96
CA TYR A 40 -24.36 19.75 2.85
C TYR A 40 -25.28 19.07 3.86
N ARG A 41 -25.03 17.81 4.23
CA ARG A 41 -25.76 17.13 5.31
C ARG A 41 -25.51 17.78 6.66
N LEU A 42 -24.24 18.13 6.99
CA LEU A 42 -23.91 18.88 8.20
C LEU A 42 -24.68 20.20 8.27
N ALA A 43 -24.66 20.96 7.19
CA ALA A 43 -25.41 22.21 7.10
C ALA A 43 -26.92 21.96 7.29
N ARG A 44 -27.49 20.93 6.66
CA ARG A 44 -28.91 20.59 6.76
C ARG A 44 -29.34 20.19 8.15
N LEU A 45 -28.51 19.40 8.88
CA LEU A 45 -28.79 19.02 10.27
C LEU A 45 -28.92 20.26 11.16
N VAL A 46 -27.97 21.18 11.04
CA VAL A 46 -28.00 22.42 11.84
C VAL A 46 -29.18 23.31 11.47
N GLU A 47 -29.49 23.51 10.18
CA GLU A 47 -30.70 24.22 9.73
C GLU A 47 -32.01 23.59 10.22
N SER A 48 -32.02 22.26 10.43
CA SER A 48 -33.17 21.53 10.97
C SER A 48 -33.28 21.62 12.49
N GLY A 49 -32.38 22.35 13.15
CA GLY A 49 -32.40 22.58 14.59
C GLY A 49 -31.61 21.56 15.42
N VAL A 50 -30.82 20.68 14.81
CA VAL A 50 -29.92 19.76 15.52
C VAL A 50 -28.76 20.59 16.10
N SER A 51 -28.51 20.44 17.40
CA SER A 51 -27.39 21.12 18.04
C SER A 51 -26.06 20.63 17.49
N PRO A 52 -25.12 21.52 17.09
CA PRO A 52 -23.79 21.12 16.68
C PRO A 52 -23.07 20.19 17.65
N THR A 53 -23.30 20.38 18.97
CA THR A 53 -22.70 19.50 20.01
C THR A 53 -23.21 18.07 20.01
N GLU A 54 -24.35 17.81 19.38
CA GLU A 54 -24.96 16.48 19.26
C GLU A 54 -24.55 15.75 17.97
N ILE A 55 -23.77 16.38 17.10
CA ILE A 55 -23.27 15.80 15.85
C ILE A 55 -21.86 15.28 16.07
N LEU A 56 -21.62 14.01 15.74
CA LEU A 56 -20.31 13.37 15.73
C LEU A 56 -19.88 13.10 14.28
N LEU A 57 -18.77 13.73 13.84
CA LEU A 57 -18.17 13.51 12.54
C LEU A 57 -16.82 12.79 12.70
N LEU A 58 -16.75 11.54 12.27
CA LEU A 58 -15.55 10.71 12.30
C LEU A 58 -14.92 10.60 10.90
N THR A 59 -13.65 10.91 10.80
CA THR A 59 -12.89 10.91 9.55
C THR A 59 -11.55 10.17 9.71
N PHE A 60 -10.90 9.84 8.59
CA PHE A 60 -9.59 9.17 8.63
C PHE A 60 -8.45 10.13 9.04
N THR A 61 -8.55 11.43 8.72
CA THR A 61 -7.52 12.43 9.05
C THR A 61 -8.13 13.67 9.69
N ARG A 62 -7.40 14.30 10.62
CA ARG A 62 -7.81 15.57 11.23
C ARG A 62 -8.04 16.66 10.19
N LYS A 63 -7.19 16.72 9.15
CA LYS A 63 -7.31 17.69 8.07
C LYS A 63 -8.64 17.56 7.32
N ALA A 64 -9.07 16.32 7.00
CA ALA A 64 -10.36 16.10 6.33
C ALA A 64 -11.54 16.59 7.18
N SER A 65 -11.56 16.27 8.47
CA SER A 65 -12.60 16.76 9.39
C SER A 65 -12.63 18.30 9.46
N SER A 66 -11.47 18.92 9.67
CA SER A 66 -11.37 20.39 9.75
C SER A 66 -11.84 21.07 8.46
N GLU A 67 -11.46 20.52 7.29
CA GLU A 67 -11.87 21.05 5.98
C GLU A 67 -13.39 20.92 5.76
N MET A 68 -14.00 19.78 6.14
CA MET A 68 -15.45 19.58 6.02
C MET A 68 -16.21 20.56 6.90
N LEU A 69 -15.78 20.74 8.16
CA LEU A 69 -16.40 21.68 9.09
C LEU A 69 -16.28 23.12 8.57
N HIS A 70 -15.10 23.54 8.12
CA HIS A 70 -14.89 24.88 7.57
C HIS A 70 -15.76 25.15 6.32
N ARG A 71 -15.89 24.16 5.42
CA ARG A 71 -16.77 24.29 4.24
C ARG A 71 -18.25 24.37 4.65
N ALA A 72 -18.68 23.62 5.66
CA ALA A 72 -20.06 23.67 6.14
C ALA A 72 -20.35 25.00 6.87
N GLU A 73 -19.40 25.54 7.62
CA GLU A 73 -19.49 26.89 8.23
C GLU A 73 -19.63 27.99 7.17
N ALA A 74 -18.87 27.89 6.08
CA ALA A 74 -18.98 28.82 4.96
C ALA A 74 -20.37 28.79 4.30
N LEU A 75 -21.00 27.62 4.16
CA LEU A 75 -22.37 27.46 3.66
C LEU A 75 -23.41 28.10 4.59
N LEU A 76 -23.22 27.98 5.91
CA LEU A 76 -24.14 28.52 6.92
C LEU A 76 -23.89 29.99 7.25
N GLY A 77 -23.00 30.69 6.53
CA GLY A 77 -22.69 32.10 6.77
C GLY A 77 -22.00 32.33 8.11
N HIS A 78 -21.09 31.45 8.51
CA HIS A 78 -20.32 31.49 9.77
C HIS A 78 -21.14 31.29 11.04
N GLN A 79 -22.28 30.60 10.98
CA GLN A 79 -23.02 30.20 12.16
C GLN A 79 -22.44 28.88 12.72
N GLY A 80 -21.60 29.04 13.76
CA GLY A 80 -21.41 28.16 14.90
C GLY A 80 -21.26 26.66 14.76
N LEU A 81 -20.53 26.12 13.72
CA LEU A 81 -20.17 24.69 13.68
C LEU A 81 -18.93 24.32 14.52
N GLY A 82 -18.28 25.31 15.16
CA GLY A 82 -17.08 25.07 15.99
C GLY A 82 -17.31 24.11 17.18
N HIS A 83 -18.55 23.76 17.49
CA HIS A 83 -18.93 22.82 18.53
C HIS A 83 -19.28 21.41 18.02
N VAL A 84 -19.26 21.15 16.70
CA VAL A 84 -19.39 19.79 16.17
C VAL A 84 -18.22 18.95 16.67
N ARG A 85 -18.51 17.76 17.19
CA ARG A 85 -17.47 16.82 17.62
C ARG A 85 -16.83 16.17 16.40
N GLY A 86 -15.94 16.93 15.74
CA GLY A 86 -15.23 16.47 14.55
C GLY A 86 -13.83 15.95 14.87
N GLY A 87 -13.40 14.90 14.17
CA GLY A 87 -12.04 14.39 14.31
C GLY A 87 -11.84 12.97 13.80
N THR A 88 -10.71 12.40 14.20
CA THR A 88 -10.41 10.98 13.94
C THR A 88 -10.96 10.09 15.04
N PHE A 89 -11.18 8.81 14.76
CA PHE A 89 -11.55 7.81 15.79
C PHE A 89 -10.62 7.85 17.01
N HIS A 90 -9.31 7.91 16.78
CA HIS A 90 -8.32 7.98 17.88
C HIS A 90 -8.43 9.29 18.68
N GLY A 91 -8.65 10.43 18.01
CA GLY A 91 -8.82 11.71 18.69
C GLY A 91 -10.08 11.72 19.57
N PHE A 92 -11.18 11.17 19.08
CA PHE A 92 -12.41 11.00 19.83
C PHE A 92 -12.21 10.03 21.02
N ALA A 93 -11.58 8.86 20.76
CA ALA A 93 -11.26 7.90 21.82
C ALA A 93 -10.40 8.53 22.93
N TYR A 94 -9.35 9.25 22.55
CA TYR A 94 -8.48 9.94 23.53
C TYR A 94 -9.24 10.94 24.38
N SER A 95 -10.17 11.71 23.79
CA SER A 95 -10.96 12.70 24.54
C SER A 95 -11.83 12.06 25.63
N LEU A 96 -12.43 10.90 25.34
CA LEU A 96 -13.24 10.15 26.31
C LEU A 96 -12.37 9.45 27.35
N LEU A 97 -11.29 8.79 26.92
CA LEU A 97 -10.37 8.10 27.83
C LEU A 97 -9.73 9.07 28.83
N LYS A 98 -9.41 10.31 28.41
CA LYS A 98 -8.93 11.33 29.34
C LYS A 98 -9.91 11.62 30.49
N GLN A 99 -11.21 11.51 30.24
CA GLN A 99 -12.25 11.74 31.23
C GLN A 99 -12.51 10.49 32.12
N TYR A 100 -12.44 9.31 31.56
CA TYR A 100 -12.88 8.07 32.20
C TYR A 100 -11.76 7.05 32.46
N ALA A 101 -10.48 7.42 32.29
CA ALA A 101 -9.34 6.52 32.46
C ALA A 101 -9.29 5.80 33.82
N GLY A 102 -9.75 6.46 34.89
CA GLY A 102 -9.81 5.86 36.23
C GLY A 102 -10.67 4.60 36.31
N LEU A 103 -11.75 4.51 35.51
CA LEU A 103 -12.62 3.34 35.46
C LEU A 103 -11.93 2.11 34.84
N LEU A 104 -10.88 2.33 34.06
CA LEU A 104 -10.10 1.29 33.38
C LEU A 104 -8.81 0.91 34.15
N GLY A 105 -8.63 1.42 35.38
CA GLY A 105 -7.45 1.15 36.22
C GLY A 105 -6.31 2.16 36.07
N TYR A 106 -6.51 3.25 35.30
CA TYR A 106 -5.52 4.33 35.15
C TYR A 106 -5.82 5.49 36.12
N GLU A 107 -5.81 5.21 37.42
CA GLU A 107 -6.22 6.19 38.46
C GLU A 107 -5.38 7.49 38.46
N ARG A 108 -4.11 7.39 38.08
CA ARG A 108 -3.19 8.56 37.98
C ARG A 108 -3.23 9.26 36.62
N GLY A 109 -4.18 8.89 35.76
CA GLY A 109 -4.21 9.26 34.35
C GLY A 109 -3.35 8.35 33.48
N ALA A 110 -3.66 8.33 32.18
CA ALA A 110 -2.91 7.57 31.19
C ALA A 110 -2.13 8.51 30.26
N THR A 111 -0.87 8.18 29.97
CA THR A 111 -0.04 8.92 29.02
C THR A 111 0.02 8.16 27.70
N VAL A 112 -0.33 8.85 26.60
CA VAL A 112 -0.19 8.29 25.25
C VAL A 112 1.25 8.50 24.80
N MET A 113 1.93 7.42 24.49
CA MET A 113 3.31 7.42 24.01
C MET A 113 3.34 7.40 22.48
N ASP A 114 4.41 7.93 21.92
CA ASP A 114 4.68 7.83 20.49
C ASP A 114 5.39 6.52 20.13
N ARG A 115 5.69 6.32 18.83
CA ARG A 115 6.33 5.10 18.36
C ARG A 115 7.77 4.93 18.88
N PRO A 116 8.64 5.96 18.92
CA PRO A 116 9.95 5.89 19.57
C PRO A 116 9.87 5.46 21.03
N ASP A 117 8.95 6.02 21.83
CA ASP A 117 8.73 5.62 23.22
C ASP A 117 8.37 4.13 23.32
N GLY A 118 7.45 3.66 22.45
CA GLY A 118 7.09 2.24 22.37
C GLY A 118 8.27 1.35 22.02
N GLU A 119 9.15 1.78 21.12
CA GLU A 119 10.40 1.05 20.80
C GLU A 119 11.33 0.98 22.01
N ASP A 120 11.40 2.01 22.83
CA ASP A 120 12.21 2.03 24.03
C ASP A 120 11.64 1.14 25.14
N ILE A 121 10.32 1.12 25.35
CA ILE A 121 9.64 0.18 26.25
C ILE A 121 9.89 -1.27 25.81
N LEU A 122 9.77 -1.55 24.51
CA LEU A 122 10.10 -2.88 23.98
C LEU A 122 11.58 -3.24 24.20
N GLY A 123 12.48 -2.24 24.14
CA GLY A 123 13.88 -2.38 24.51
C GLY A 123 14.05 -2.83 25.95
N GLN A 124 13.33 -2.21 26.89
CA GLN A 124 13.33 -2.60 28.29
C GLN A 124 12.78 -4.02 28.50
N ALA A 125 11.72 -4.41 27.77
CA ALA A 125 11.19 -5.77 27.77
C ALA A 125 12.25 -6.79 27.32
N LYS A 126 12.98 -6.50 26.23
CA LYS A 126 14.10 -7.34 25.75
C LYS A 126 15.19 -7.49 26.81
N ASP A 127 15.55 -6.40 27.47
CA ASP A 127 16.61 -6.41 28.51
C ASP A 127 16.16 -7.17 29.76
N ARG A 128 14.91 -7.06 30.20
CA ARG A 128 14.34 -7.82 31.32
C ARG A 128 14.30 -9.32 31.04
N LEU A 129 13.86 -9.70 29.85
CA LEU A 129 13.74 -11.11 29.46
C LEU A 129 15.04 -11.72 28.91
N GLN A 130 16.06 -10.90 28.65
CA GLN A 130 17.34 -11.31 28.03
C GLN A 130 17.15 -11.96 26.64
N ILE A 131 16.07 -11.61 25.92
CA ILE A 131 15.70 -12.17 24.60
C ILE A 131 16.44 -11.45 23.48
N GLY A 132 16.90 -12.21 22.48
CA GLY A 132 17.59 -11.70 21.29
C GLY A 132 18.96 -11.09 21.57
N ARG A 133 19.58 -11.39 22.71
CA ARG A 133 20.89 -10.86 23.09
C ARG A 133 22.00 -11.61 22.33
N GLY A 134 22.79 -10.83 21.56
CA GLY A 134 23.86 -11.41 20.73
C GLY A 134 23.38 -12.01 19.41
N ASP A 135 22.09 -12.16 19.18
CA ASP A 135 21.54 -12.63 17.91
C ASP A 135 21.29 -11.44 16.96
N ARG A 136 22.14 -11.33 15.94
CA ARG A 136 22.06 -10.26 14.92
C ARG A 136 20.87 -10.43 13.97
N LYS A 137 20.29 -11.65 13.88
CA LYS A 137 19.14 -11.95 13.04
C LYS A 137 17.82 -11.71 13.75
N PHE A 138 17.86 -11.47 15.06
CA PHE A 138 16.66 -11.19 15.83
C PHE A 138 16.00 -9.88 15.35
N PRO A 139 14.66 -9.83 15.17
CA PRO A 139 13.98 -8.68 14.62
C PRO A 139 14.19 -7.41 15.43
N LYS A 140 14.20 -6.27 14.72
CA LYS A 140 14.34 -4.95 15.33
C LYS A 140 13.09 -4.57 16.10
N ARG A 141 13.24 -3.68 17.10
CA ARG A 141 12.13 -3.18 17.93
C ARG A 141 10.97 -2.64 17.08
N ALA A 142 11.27 -1.82 16.05
CA ALA A 142 10.29 -1.29 15.12
C ALA A 142 9.48 -2.36 14.38
N THR A 143 10.14 -3.48 14.00
CA THR A 143 9.49 -4.62 13.35
C THR A 143 8.55 -5.34 14.31
N ILE A 144 9.00 -5.58 15.54
CA ILE A 144 8.20 -6.25 16.57
C ILE A 144 6.95 -5.43 16.91
N LEU A 145 7.09 -4.11 17.10
CA LEU A 145 5.94 -3.21 17.29
C LEU A 145 5.01 -3.18 16.07
N GLY A 146 5.59 -3.26 14.86
CA GLY A 146 4.80 -3.37 13.64
C GLY A 146 3.96 -4.65 13.59
N LEU A 147 4.53 -5.80 13.99
CA LEU A 147 3.81 -7.08 14.09
C LEU A 147 2.74 -7.03 15.17
N TYR A 148 3.06 -6.49 16.35
CA TYR A 148 2.10 -6.29 17.43
C TYR A 148 0.90 -5.43 16.99
N SER A 149 1.14 -4.28 16.37
CA SER A 149 0.09 -3.40 15.86
C SER A 149 -0.79 -4.11 14.81
N LYS A 150 -0.19 -4.96 13.94
CA LYS A 150 -0.96 -5.77 13.00
C LYS A 150 -1.82 -6.82 13.69
N CYS A 151 -1.30 -7.51 14.71
CA CYS A 151 -2.09 -8.44 15.51
C CYS A 151 -3.32 -7.74 16.11
N ARG A 152 -3.14 -6.56 16.65
CA ARG A 152 -4.22 -5.75 17.22
C ARG A 152 -5.22 -5.29 16.16
N ASN A 153 -4.76 -4.61 15.12
CA ASN A 153 -5.64 -3.99 14.11
C ASN A 153 -6.37 -4.99 13.21
N LYS A 154 -5.77 -6.17 12.97
CA LYS A 154 -6.40 -7.27 12.22
C LYS A 154 -7.14 -8.26 13.13
N GLU A 155 -7.00 -8.13 14.45
CA GLU A 155 -7.52 -9.06 15.45
C GLU A 155 -7.11 -10.51 15.16
N MET A 156 -5.84 -10.70 14.79
CA MET A 156 -5.26 -11.99 14.45
C MET A 156 -4.19 -12.41 15.45
N PRO A 157 -4.07 -13.69 15.77
CA PRO A 157 -2.98 -14.19 16.61
C PRO A 157 -1.62 -14.00 15.92
N LEU A 158 -0.56 -13.80 16.71
CA LEU A 158 0.81 -13.59 16.23
C LEU A 158 1.25 -14.68 15.25
N SER A 159 0.95 -15.94 15.55
CA SER A 159 1.24 -17.09 14.68
C SER A 159 0.67 -16.94 13.25
N GLN A 160 -0.53 -16.37 13.13
CA GLN A 160 -1.16 -16.16 11.83
C GLN A 160 -0.54 -14.98 11.10
N VAL A 161 -0.25 -13.86 11.79
CA VAL A 161 0.43 -12.69 11.20
C VAL A 161 1.82 -13.07 10.70
N LEU A 162 2.59 -13.85 11.50
CA LEU A 162 3.90 -14.33 11.06
C LEU A 162 3.81 -15.20 9.81
N ARG A 163 2.88 -16.15 9.75
CA ARG A 163 2.70 -17.02 8.57
C ARG A 163 2.36 -16.25 7.31
N GLN A 164 1.54 -15.21 7.43
CA GLN A 164 1.05 -14.45 6.27
C GLN A 164 2.05 -13.39 5.79
N GLU A 165 2.71 -12.69 6.71
CA GLU A 165 3.44 -11.48 6.37
C GLU A 165 4.93 -11.51 6.72
N ALA A 166 5.35 -12.41 7.62
CA ALA A 166 6.72 -12.45 8.12
C ALA A 166 7.18 -13.89 8.42
N TYR A 167 6.91 -14.83 7.50
CA TYR A 167 7.21 -16.25 7.69
C TYR A 167 8.67 -16.53 8.06
N HIS A 168 9.61 -15.68 7.62
CA HIS A 168 11.04 -15.76 7.95
C HIS A 168 11.33 -15.50 9.44
N LEU A 169 10.39 -14.91 10.17
CA LEU A 169 10.48 -14.68 11.61
C LEU A 169 9.79 -15.78 12.45
N GLY A 170 9.21 -16.79 11.81
CA GLY A 170 8.48 -17.87 12.50
C GLY A 170 9.34 -18.64 13.53
N ALA A 171 10.65 -18.70 13.34
CA ALA A 171 11.57 -19.31 14.33
C ALA A 171 11.63 -18.55 15.67
N TYR A 172 11.17 -17.30 15.71
CA TYR A 172 11.17 -16.45 16.91
C TYR A 172 9.78 -16.29 17.52
N GLU A 173 8.76 -17.05 17.09
CA GLU A 173 7.36 -16.88 17.51
C GLU A 173 7.19 -16.83 19.02
N ASP A 174 7.77 -17.80 19.76
CA ASP A 174 7.66 -17.86 21.22
C ASP A 174 8.35 -16.69 21.91
N ASP A 175 9.53 -16.29 21.44
CA ASP A 175 10.24 -15.14 21.97
C ASP A 175 9.50 -13.83 21.71
N LEU A 176 8.90 -13.69 20.54
CA LEU A 176 8.10 -12.53 20.20
C LEU A 176 6.83 -12.45 21.04
N ALA A 177 6.15 -13.58 21.29
CA ALA A 177 4.96 -13.62 22.14
C ALA A 177 5.32 -13.17 23.58
N ARG A 178 6.39 -13.70 24.17
CA ARG A 178 6.89 -13.31 25.50
C ARG A 178 7.28 -11.83 25.57
N LEU A 179 7.88 -11.29 24.52
CA LEU A 179 8.23 -9.87 24.45
C LEU A 179 6.99 -8.98 24.38
N ILE A 180 5.96 -9.38 23.64
CA ILE A 180 4.69 -8.66 23.55
C ILE A 180 3.98 -8.66 24.92
N GLU A 181 3.94 -9.79 25.60
CA GLU A 181 3.35 -9.88 26.95
C GLU A 181 4.09 -8.97 27.96
N GLU A 182 5.43 -8.97 27.94
CA GLU A 182 6.23 -8.09 28.80
C GLU A 182 6.05 -6.62 28.44
N TYR A 183 5.97 -6.28 27.15
CA TYR A 183 5.68 -4.93 26.69
C TYR A 183 4.33 -4.42 27.22
N GLU A 184 3.28 -5.24 27.12
CA GLU A 184 1.96 -4.91 27.67
C GLU A 184 2.01 -4.75 29.21
N ARG A 185 2.78 -5.60 29.91
CA ARG A 185 2.94 -5.50 31.35
C ARG A 185 3.62 -4.20 31.75
N ILE A 186 4.71 -3.81 31.08
CA ILE A 186 5.41 -2.55 31.37
C ILE A 186 4.48 -1.35 31.09
N LYS A 187 3.73 -1.37 29.99
CA LYS A 187 2.74 -0.31 29.70
C LYS A 187 1.75 -0.16 30.86
N ALA A 188 1.17 -1.26 31.31
CA ALA A 188 0.21 -1.26 32.40
C ALA A 188 0.83 -0.76 33.71
N GLU A 189 2.03 -1.24 34.08
CA GLU A 189 2.77 -0.79 35.28
C GLU A 189 3.05 0.72 35.28
N CYS A 190 3.33 1.29 34.11
CA CYS A 190 3.71 2.68 33.96
C CYS A 190 2.53 3.61 33.59
N GLY A 191 1.32 3.10 33.41
CA GLY A 191 0.17 3.88 32.99
C GLY A 191 0.31 4.43 31.56
N LEU A 192 0.98 3.68 30.67
CA LEU A 192 1.26 4.08 29.29
C LEU A 192 0.30 3.43 28.31
N LEU A 193 -0.11 4.21 27.31
CA LEU A 193 -0.95 3.77 26.20
C LEU A 193 -0.22 3.99 24.89
N ASP A 194 -0.23 3.00 24.00
CA ASP A 194 0.11 3.24 22.61
C ASP A 194 -1.13 3.70 21.80
N TYR A 195 -0.87 3.99 20.52
CA TYR A 195 -1.93 4.54 19.67
C TYR A 195 -3.06 3.53 19.44
N ASP A 196 -2.75 2.24 19.35
CA ASP A 196 -3.73 1.18 19.13
C ASP A 196 -4.59 0.95 20.38
N ASP A 197 -4.05 1.14 21.59
CA ASP A 197 -4.80 0.99 22.83
C ASP A 197 -6.01 1.92 22.93
N LEU A 198 -5.93 3.10 22.34
CA LEU A 198 -7.00 4.10 22.42
C LEU A 198 -8.35 3.56 21.95
N LEU A 199 -8.36 2.80 20.85
CA LEU A 199 -9.60 2.25 20.29
C LEU A 199 -10.11 1.07 21.12
N PHE A 200 -9.24 0.16 21.53
CA PHE A 200 -9.62 -1.02 22.30
C PHE A 200 -10.07 -0.67 23.72
N LEU A 201 -9.42 0.31 24.35
CA LEU A 201 -9.84 0.80 25.66
C LEU A 201 -11.16 1.58 25.60
N LEU A 202 -11.40 2.32 24.51
CA LEU A 202 -12.72 2.95 24.33
C LEU A 202 -13.82 1.88 24.13
N GLU A 203 -13.56 0.83 23.33
CA GLU A 203 -14.50 -0.27 23.18
C GLU A 203 -14.78 -0.94 24.53
N ARG A 204 -13.73 -1.24 25.29
CA ARG A 204 -13.84 -1.82 26.63
C ARG A 204 -14.63 -0.91 27.58
N LEU A 205 -14.32 0.40 27.60
CA LEU A 205 -15.03 1.39 28.41
C LEU A 205 -16.54 1.40 28.14
N LEU A 206 -16.92 1.46 26.86
CA LEU A 206 -18.32 1.50 26.46
C LEU A 206 -19.05 0.17 26.65
N THR A 207 -18.32 -0.95 26.72
CA THR A 207 -18.88 -2.30 26.93
C THR A 207 -19.03 -2.63 28.42
N GLU A 208 -17.99 -2.37 29.22
CA GLU A 208 -17.93 -2.75 30.63
C GLU A 208 -18.63 -1.73 31.54
N HIS A 209 -18.82 -0.45 31.08
CA HIS A 209 -19.43 0.60 31.85
C HIS A 209 -20.68 1.19 31.18
N PRO A 210 -21.87 0.52 31.31
CA PRO A 210 -23.12 0.95 30.65
C PRO A 210 -23.52 2.40 30.95
N HIS A 211 -23.27 2.89 32.16
CA HIS A 211 -23.58 4.27 32.55
C HIS A 211 -22.73 5.30 31.75
N VAL A 212 -21.47 4.98 31.46
CA VAL A 212 -20.63 5.84 30.60
C VAL A 212 -21.14 5.80 29.16
N ARG A 213 -21.48 4.59 28.66
CA ARG A 213 -22.06 4.44 27.34
C ARG A 213 -23.34 5.27 27.20
N GLU A 214 -24.25 5.20 28.17
CA GLU A 214 -25.49 5.97 28.18
C GLU A 214 -25.21 7.47 28.19
N ALA A 215 -24.30 7.96 29.05
CA ALA A 215 -23.91 9.37 29.11
C ALA A 215 -23.31 9.86 27.77
N VAL A 216 -22.48 9.07 27.11
CA VAL A 216 -21.90 9.41 25.79
C VAL A 216 -22.96 9.40 24.71
N THR A 217 -23.75 8.33 24.60
CA THR A 217 -24.75 8.15 23.53
C THR A 217 -25.95 9.09 23.67
N SER A 218 -26.33 9.49 24.88
CA SER A 218 -27.39 10.51 25.09
C SER A 218 -26.98 11.89 24.58
N SER A 219 -25.68 12.18 24.53
CA SER A 219 -25.14 13.45 24.04
C SER A 219 -24.86 13.46 22.52
N ILE A 220 -25.17 12.37 21.80
CA ILE A 220 -24.96 12.25 20.37
C ILE A 220 -26.31 11.88 19.73
N SER A 221 -26.81 12.72 18.84
CA SER A 221 -28.03 12.46 18.10
C SER A 221 -27.76 11.96 16.67
N HIS A 222 -26.63 12.37 16.07
CA HIS A 222 -26.26 11.98 14.71
C HIS A 222 -24.78 11.62 14.62
N ILE A 223 -24.50 10.49 13.98
CA ILE A 223 -23.13 10.02 13.71
C ILE A 223 -22.90 10.04 12.21
N MET A 224 -21.78 10.62 11.77
CA MET A 224 -21.36 10.64 10.38
C MET A 224 -19.93 10.09 10.29
N VAL A 225 -19.71 9.14 9.40
CA VAL A 225 -18.39 8.51 9.21
C VAL A 225 -17.98 8.60 7.76
N ASP A 226 -16.85 9.24 7.49
CA ASP A 226 -16.25 9.30 6.16
C ASP A 226 -15.23 8.18 5.95
N GLU A 227 -15.02 7.80 4.69
CA GLU A 227 -14.10 6.73 4.24
C GLU A 227 -14.34 5.41 5.03
N TYR A 228 -15.61 5.03 5.21
CA TYR A 228 -16.00 3.90 6.05
C TYR A 228 -15.38 2.56 5.61
N GLN A 229 -15.06 2.40 4.32
CA GLN A 229 -14.38 1.21 3.78
C GLN A 229 -12.94 1.03 4.31
N ASP A 230 -12.35 2.08 4.91
CA ASP A 230 -10.98 2.02 5.47
C ASP A 230 -10.99 1.77 6.99
N THR A 231 -12.17 1.56 7.58
CA THR A 231 -12.28 1.24 9.01
C THR A 231 -11.79 -0.17 9.31
N ASN A 232 -11.12 -0.35 10.45
CA ASN A 232 -10.82 -1.68 11.01
C ASN A 232 -12.01 -2.23 11.81
N LEU A 233 -11.89 -3.46 12.30
CA LEU A 233 -13.00 -4.14 13.01
C LEU A 233 -13.43 -3.39 14.28
N VAL A 234 -12.48 -2.93 15.11
CA VAL A 234 -12.80 -2.19 16.34
C VAL A 234 -13.48 -0.86 16.05
N GLN A 235 -13.08 -0.16 14.99
CA GLN A 235 -13.74 1.09 14.59
C GLN A 235 -15.19 0.88 14.17
N ALA A 236 -15.47 -0.18 13.41
CA ALA A 236 -16.84 -0.53 13.01
C ALA A 236 -17.70 -0.87 14.25
N ARG A 237 -17.15 -1.64 15.22
CA ARG A 237 -17.86 -1.94 16.48
C ARG A 237 -18.07 -0.68 17.34
N LEU A 238 -17.09 0.23 17.36
CA LEU A 238 -17.24 1.52 18.05
C LEU A 238 -18.38 2.36 17.48
N VAL A 239 -18.55 2.42 16.15
CA VAL A 239 -19.70 3.13 15.55
C VAL A 239 -21.01 2.56 16.08
N ARG A 240 -21.14 1.22 16.20
CA ARG A 240 -22.31 0.57 16.77
C ARG A 240 -22.48 0.86 18.28
N LEU A 241 -21.41 0.85 19.05
CA LEU A 241 -21.46 1.14 20.50
C LEU A 241 -21.82 2.59 20.79
N LEU A 242 -21.53 3.51 19.89
CA LEU A 242 -21.84 4.94 19.99
C LEU A 242 -23.30 5.26 19.63
N THR A 243 -24.07 4.30 19.11
CA THR A 243 -25.52 4.45 18.96
C THR A 243 -26.24 4.18 20.29
N ARG A 244 -27.40 4.83 20.49
CA ARG A 244 -28.20 4.64 21.73
C ARG A 244 -28.59 3.18 21.89
N PRO A 245 -28.42 2.60 23.09
CA PRO A 245 -28.87 1.26 23.37
C PRO A 245 -30.39 1.10 23.12
N GLY A 246 -30.78 0.07 22.37
CA GLY A 246 -32.19 -0.20 22.07
C GLY A 246 -32.78 0.62 20.93
N ASP A 247 -32.04 1.55 20.34
CA ASP A 247 -32.48 2.29 19.16
C ASP A 247 -32.47 1.37 17.93
N ALA A 248 -33.67 1.07 17.41
CA ALA A 248 -33.83 0.19 16.25
C ALA A 248 -33.45 0.87 14.92
N ARG A 249 -33.40 2.22 14.89
CA ARG A 249 -33.09 3.00 13.70
C ARG A 249 -32.19 4.20 14.03
N PRO A 250 -30.94 3.95 14.45
CA PRO A 250 -30.04 5.03 14.86
C PRO A 250 -29.66 5.94 13.67
N ASN A 251 -29.50 7.23 13.94
CA ASN A 251 -29.09 8.21 12.93
C ASN A 251 -27.60 8.11 12.66
N VAL A 252 -27.22 7.11 11.88
CA VAL A 252 -25.83 6.86 11.46
C VAL A 252 -25.72 6.98 9.95
N MET A 253 -24.85 7.86 9.49
CA MET A 253 -24.47 7.94 8.06
C MET A 253 -23.05 7.45 7.88
N ALA A 254 -22.86 6.41 7.08
CA ALA A 254 -21.56 5.99 6.59
C ALA A 254 -21.40 6.39 5.12
N VAL A 255 -20.26 6.96 4.77
CA VAL A 255 -19.92 7.34 3.39
C VAL A 255 -18.62 6.63 3.01
N GLY A 256 -18.60 6.02 1.83
CA GLY A 256 -17.42 5.32 1.39
C GLY A 256 -17.50 4.77 -0.03
N ASP A 257 -16.42 4.14 -0.44
CA ASP A 257 -16.29 3.43 -1.72
C ASP A 257 -15.61 2.08 -1.49
N ASP A 258 -16.36 1.00 -1.54
CA ASP A 258 -15.86 -0.38 -1.37
C ASP A 258 -14.72 -0.71 -2.35
N ALA A 259 -14.74 -0.14 -3.54
CA ALA A 259 -13.69 -0.29 -4.53
C ALA A 259 -12.39 0.51 -4.23
N GLN A 260 -12.41 1.41 -3.23
CA GLN A 260 -11.24 2.16 -2.79
C GLN A 260 -10.66 1.68 -1.45
N SER A 261 -11.07 0.51 -0.94
CA SER A 261 -10.50 -0.10 0.26
C SER A 261 -9.14 -0.71 -0.05
N ILE A 262 -8.06 0.02 0.25
CA ILE A 262 -6.66 -0.35 -0.07
C ILE A 262 -5.73 -0.29 1.15
N TYR A 263 -6.28 -0.33 2.36
CA TYR A 263 -5.50 -0.27 3.61
C TYR A 263 -5.66 -1.53 4.47
N ALA A 264 -5.92 -2.71 3.86
CA ALA A 264 -6.01 -3.97 4.59
C ALA A 264 -4.69 -4.32 5.31
N PHE A 265 -3.54 -3.89 4.78
CA PHE A 265 -2.25 -4.01 5.44
C PHE A 265 -2.15 -3.20 6.76
N ARG A 266 -3.05 -2.24 7.00
CA ARG A 266 -3.22 -1.48 8.25
C ARG A 266 -4.42 -1.96 9.08
N GLY A 267 -5.07 -3.06 8.69
CA GLY A 267 -6.21 -3.63 9.38
C GLY A 267 -7.58 -3.16 8.87
N ALA A 268 -7.64 -2.33 7.82
CA ALA A 268 -8.92 -2.00 7.19
C ALA A 268 -9.63 -3.27 6.70
N ASN A 269 -10.96 -3.30 6.86
CA ASN A 269 -11.78 -4.44 6.45
C ASN A 269 -12.94 -3.97 5.58
N VAL A 270 -12.88 -4.28 4.29
CA VAL A 270 -13.93 -3.91 3.33
C VAL A 270 -15.30 -4.48 3.70
N LYS A 271 -15.35 -5.59 4.45
CA LYS A 271 -16.63 -6.17 4.90
C LYS A 271 -17.40 -5.23 5.82
N ASN A 272 -16.72 -4.30 6.49
CA ASN A 272 -17.41 -3.31 7.33
C ASN A 272 -18.42 -2.48 6.53
N ILE A 273 -18.04 -2.01 5.33
CA ILE A 273 -18.97 -1.26 4.47
C ILE A 273 -19.97 -2.18 3.78
N LEU A 274 -19.55 -3.38 3.33
CA LEU A 274 -20.44 -4.34 2.67
C LEU A 274 -21.53 -4.85 3.61
N ASP A 275 -21.20 -5.08 4.89
CA ASP A 275 -22.13 -5.60 5.91
C ASP A 275 -22.83 -4.47 6.71
N PHE A 276 -22.64 -3.20 6.35
CA PHE A 276 -23.28 -2.07 7.04
C PHE A 276 -24.82 -2.21 7.09
N PRO A 277 -25.53 -2.60 6.01
CA PRO A 277 -26.98 -2.80 6.06
C PRO A 277 -27.41 -3.96 6.98
N LYS A 278 -26.54 -4.95 7.18
CA LYS A 278 -26.79 -6.04 8.15
C LYS A 278 -26.56 -5.58 9.58
N THR A 279 -25.54 -4.72 9.78
CA THR A 279 -25.21 -4.15 11.10
C THR A 279 -26.27 -3.17 11.58
N PHE A 280 -26.85 -2.40 10.65
CA PHE A 280 -27.89 -1.41 10.87
C PHE A 280 -29.10 -1.72 9.99
N PRO A 281 -30.04 -2.57 10.48
CA PRO A 281 -31.23 -2.93 9.71
C PRO A 281 -32.08 -1.73 9.33
N GLY A 282 -32.66 -1.73 8.14
CA GLY A 282 -33.43 -0.61 7.59
C GLY A 282 -32.55 0.53 7.04
N THR A 283 -31.27 0.23 6.77
CA THR A 283 -30.34 1.17 6.10
C THR A 283 -30.86 1.60 4.74
N ARG A 284 -30.91 2.90 4.50
CA ARG A 284 -31.14 3.48 3.18
C ARG A 284 -29.81 3.55 2.45
N VAL A 285 -29.68 2.82 1.32
CA VAL A 285 -28.48 2.83 0.49
C VAL A 285 -28.67 3.87 -0.63
N VAL A 286 -27.77 4.85 -0.68
CA VAL A 286 -27.77 5.90 -1.72
C VAL A 286 -26.47 5.77 -2.52
N LYS A 287 -26.58 5.70 -3.86
CA LYS A 287 -25.46 5.56 -4.78
C LYS A 287 -25.11 6.88 -5.45
N LEU A 288 -23.90 7.36 -5.27
CA LEU A 288 -23.39 8.54 -5.99
C LEU A 288 -22.63 8.07 -7.22
N GLU A 289 -23.28 8.00 -8.36
CA GLU A 289 -22.74 7.45 -9.61
C GLU A 289 -22.24 8.54 -10.58
N GLN A 290 -22.77 9.78 -10.49
CA GLN A 290 -22.29 10.89 -11.30
C GLN A 290 -20.90 11.33 -10.84
N ASN A 291 -19.95 11.26 -11.76
CA ASN A 291 -18.54 11.64 -11.54
C ASN A 291 -18.27 13.02 -12.12
N TYR A 292 -17.62 13.88 -11.33
CA TYR A 292 -17.27 15.25 -11.70
C TYR A 292 -15.77 15.43 -12.02
N ARG A 293 -14.99 14.35 -11.84
CA ARG A 293 -13.54 14.36 -12.00
C ARG A 293 -13.11 13.94 -13.39
N SER A 294 -13.44 12.72 -13.77
CA SER A 294 -12.88 12.03 -14.94
C SER A 294 -13.78 12.16 -16.16
N THR A 295 -13.19 11.99 -17.36
CA THR A 295 -13.93 11.88 -18.62
C THR A 295 -14.65 10.54 -18.75
N GLN A 296 -15.68 10.46 -19.57
CA GLN A 296 -16.50 9.25 -19.75
C GLN A 296 -15.67 8.02 -20.20
N PRO A 297 -14.72 8.11 -21.15
CA PRO A 297 -13.90 6.94 -21.53
C PRO A 297 -13.05 6.38 -20.39
N ILE A 298 -12.53 7.22 -19.48
CA ILE A 298 -11.81 6.76 -18.28
C ILE A 298 -12.76 6.01 -17.35
N LEU A 299 -14.00 6.49 -17.20
CA LEU A 299 -15.00 5.83 -16.36
C LEU A 299 -15.46 4.49 -16.93
N GLU A 300 -15.58 4.36 -18.26
CA GLU A 300 -15.92 3.08 -18.88
C GLU A 300 -14.84 2.03 -18.61
N LEU A 301 -13.57 2.41 -18.70
CA LEU A 301 -12.46 1.51 -18.30
C LEU A 301 -12.53 1.17 -16.82
N THR A 302 -12.76 2.14 -15.94
CA THR A 302 -12.84 1.88 -14.50
C THR A 302 -14.07 1.07 -14.11
N ASN A 303 -15.20 1.22 -14.80
CA ASN A 303 -16.39 0.37 -14.64
C ASN A 303 -16.08 -1.08 -15.06
N ALA A 304 -15.30 -1.30 -16.13
CA ALA A 304 -14.87 -2.64 -16.52
C ALA A 304 -13.95 -3.28 -15.46
N ILE A 305 -13.10 -2.49 -14.79
CA ILE A 305 -12.32 -2.98 -13.63
C ILE A 305 -13.25 -3.33 -12.46
N LEU A 306 -14.27 -2.48 -12.18
CA LEU A 306 -15.28 -2.73 -11.15
C LEU A 306 -16.06 -4.02 -11.40
N ASP A 307 -16.40 -4.31 -12.65
CA ASP A 307 -17.13 -5.53 -12.99
C ASP A 307 -16.39 -6.81 -12.61
N GLY A 308 -15.07 -6.76 -12.54
CA GLY A 308 -14.21 -7.88 -12.12
C GLY A 308 -14.14 -8.13 -10.61
N PHE A 309 -14.70 -7.29 -9.72
CA PHE A 309 -14.70 -7.55 -8.28
C PHE A 309 -15.68 -8.66 -7.89
N ARG A 310 -15.28 -9.49 -6.93
CA ARG A 310 -16.11 -10.60 -6.41
C ARG A 310 -17.23 -10.12 -5.51
N GLU A 311 -16.91 -9.24 -4.55
CA GLU A 311 -17.87 -8.65 -3.62
C GLU A 311 -17.85 -7.13 -3.79
N LYS A 312 -19.01 -6.56 -4.08
CA LYS A 312 -19.14 -5.11 -4.34
C LYS A 312 -20.58 -4.65 -4.21
N PHE A 313 -20.76 -3.34 -4.00
CA PHE A 313 -22.04 -2.70 -4.31
C PHE A 313 -22.14 -2.46 -5.83
N CYS A 314 -23.28 -2.82 -6.42
CA CYS A 314 -23.54 -2.51 -7.82
C CYS A 314 -23.64 -1.00 -8.02
N LYS A 315 -22.68 -0.44 -8.77
CA LYS A 315 -22.65 0.97 -9.17
C LYS A 315 -22.03 1.11 -10.54
N ARG A 316 -22.45 2.09 -11.30
CA ARG A 316 -21.88 2.41 -12.61
C ARG A 316 -21.61 3.91 -12.71
N LEU A 317 -20.35 4.28 -12.73
CA LEU A 317 -19.94 5.67 -12.80
C LEU A 317 -20.18 6.23 -14.20
N PHE A 318 -20.71 7.45 -14.28
CA PHE A 318 -20.89 8.20 -15.52
C PHE A 318 -20.50 9.68 -15.35
N SER A 319 -20.13 10.33 -16.44
CA SER A 319 -19.73 11.74 -16.47
C SER A 319 -20.38 12.47 -17.63
N GLU A 320 -20.72 13.72 -17.41
CA GLU A 320 -21.21 14.65 -18.45
C GLU A 320 -20.06 15.47 -19.09
N ARG A 321 -18.80 15.20 -18.67
CA ARG A 321 -17.63 15.87 -19.25
C ARG A 321 -17.41 15.39 -20.68
N ALA A 322 -17.48 16.35 -21.61
CA ALA A 322 -17.32 16.11 -23.04
C ALA A 322 -15.83 15.91 -23.39
N ASP A 323 -15.36 14.67 -23.40
CA ASP A 323 -14.10 14.25 -24.02
C ASP A 323 -14.27 12.81 -24.51
N SER A 324 -13.77 12.53 -25.71
CA SER A 324 -13.87 11.22 -26.36
C SER A 324 -12.53 10.48 -26.45
N ARG A 325 -11.45 11.02 -25.87
CA ARG A 325 -10.13 10.36 -25.91
C ARG A 325 -10.15 9.10 -25.05
N LEU A 326 -9.88 7.98 -25.70
CA LEU A 326 -9.74 6.70 -25.01
C LEU A 326 -8.45 6.68 -24.16
N PRO A 327 -8.46 6.00 -23.00
CA PRO A 327 -7.22 5.63 -22.32
C PRO A 327 -6.26 4.89 -23.25
N GLU A 328 -4.99 5.16 -23.10
CA GLU A 328 -3.94 4.51 -23.89
C GLU A 328 -3.35 3.29 -23.14
N HIS A 329 -3.10 2.20 -23.85
CA HIS A 329 -2.35 1.06 -23.34
C HIS A 329 -1.11 0.84 -24.21
N VAL A 330 0.06 1.13 -23.65
CA VAL A 330 1.36 1.09 -24.34
C VAL A 330 2.10 -0.19 -23.93
N LEU A 331 2.65 -0.89 -24.92
CA LEU A 331 3.44 -2.10 -24.78
C LEU A 331 4.92 -1.82 -25.12
N PRO A 332 5.74 -1.40 -24.16
CA PRO A 332 7.18 -1.25 -24.32
C PRO A 332 7.86 -2.62 -24.49
N PHE A 333 8.99 -2.70 -25.18
CA PHE A 333 9.78 -3.94 -25.29
C PHE A 333 10.35 -4.40 -23.93
N SER A 334 10.68 -3.45 -23.05
CA SER A 334 11.27 -3.74 -21.74
C SER A 334 10.92 -2.66 -20.69
N ASP A 335 11.22 -2.93 -19.42
CA ASP A 335 11.16 -1.96 -18.33
C ASP A 335 12.02 -0.70 -18.59
N ARG A 336 13.19 -0.88 -19.21
CA ARG A 336 14.04 0.24 -19.62
C ARG A 336 13.42 1.08 -20.75
N SER A 337 12.87 0.44 -21.78
CA SER A 337 12.19 1.20 -22.85
C SER A 337 10.90 1.81 -22.35
N GLN A 338 10.22 1.18 -21.37
CA GLN A 338 9.08 1.80 -20.66
C GLN A 338 9.46 3.16 -20.07
N ALA A 339 10.58 3.26 -19.36
CA ALA A 339 10.99 4.52 -18.75
C ALA A 339 11.22 5.64 -19.78
N ARG A 340 11.84 5.31 -20.92
CA ARG A 340 12.03 6.27 -22.02
C ARG A 340 10.69 6.72 -22.62
N LEU A 341 9.75 5.79 -22.83
CA LEU A 341 8.43 6.11 -23.37
C LEU A 341 7.58 6.90 -22.38
N VAL A 342 7.66 6.58 -21.08
CA VAL A 342 7.02 7.37 -20.00
C VAL A 342 7.56 8.80 -20.00
N THR A 343 8.87 8.97 -20.05
CA THR A 343 9.50 10.30 -20.10
C THR A 343 9.11 11.07 -21.37
N ALA A 344 9.10 10.41 -22.53
CA ALA A 344 8.64 11.03 -23.78
C ALA A 344 7.17 11.45 -23.69
N LYS A 345 6.31 10.61 -23.08
CA LYS A 345 4.87 10.94 -22.88
C LYS A 345 4.70 12.10 -21.91
N ILE A 346 5.50 12.20 -20.85
CA ILE A 346 5.49 13.36 -19.95
C ILE A 346 5.82 14.65 -20.72
N VAL A 347 6.86 14.62 -21.57
CA VAL A 347 7.23 15.78 -22.41
C VAL A 347 6.13 16.13 -23.40
N GLU A 348 5.44 15.14 -23.97
CA GLU A 348 4.28 15.38 -24.82
C GLU A 348 3.14 16.06 -24.04
N LEU A 349 2.77 15.50 -22.89
CA LEU A 349 1.69 15.98 -22.03
C LEU A 349 1.97 17.36 -21.44
N SER A 350 3.24 17.70 -21.18
CA SER A 350 3.65 19.01 -20.64
C SER A 350 3.38 20.18 -21.59
N ARG A 351 3.08 19.90 -22.86
CA ARG A 351 2.61 20.91 -23.81
C ARG A 351 1.16 21.34 -23.58
N THR A 352 0.38 20.50 -22.88
CA THR A 352 -1.05 20.72 -22.63
C THR A 352 -1.33 20.94 -21.15
N TYR A 353 -0.62 20.24 -20.27
CA TYR A 353 -0.85 20.26 -18.84
C TYR A 353 0.39 20.78 -18.08
N PRO A 354 0.20 21.53 -16.99
CA PRO A 354 1.28 21.87 -16.07
C PRO A 354 1.95 20.60 -15.53
N LEU A 355 3.25 20.64 -15.28
CA LEU A 355 4.01 19.45 -14.81
C LEU A 355 3.48 18.88 -13.48
N ASP A 356 3.00 19.73 -12.58
CA ASP A 356 2.42 19.34 -11.29
C ASP A 356 1.02 18.68 -11.45
N GLN A 357 0.42 18.77 -12.64
CA GLN A 357 -0.81 18.08 -13.02
C GLN A 357 -0.55 16.77 -13.80
N ILE A 358 0.71 16.33 -13.85
CA ILE A 358 1.11 15.05 -14.46
C ILE A 358 1.65 14.13 -13.37
N ALA A 359 1.12 12.91 -13.28
CA ALA A 359 1.59 11.92 -12.32
C ALA A 359 1.93 10.58 -12.96
N VAL A 360 3.00 9.95 -12.46
CA VAL A 360 3.35 8.56 -12.74
C VAL A 360 3.05 7.73 -11.49
N LEU A 361 2.19 6.75 -11.61
CA LEU A 361 1.74 5.90 -10.51
C LEU A 361 2.31 4.49 -10.66
N PHE A 362 2.74 3.91 -9.53
CA PHE A 362 3.34 2.59 -9.47
C PHE A 362 2.96 1.86 -8.18
N ARG A 363 3.06 0.52 -8.19
CA ARG A 363 2.72 -0.32 -7.04
C ARG A 363 3.76 -0.24 -5.93
N ALA A 364 5.03 -0.23 -6.26
CA ALA A 364 6.14 -0.21 -5.31
C ALA A 364 7.19 0.84 -5.67
N GLY A 365 7.80 1.47 -4.65
CA GLY A 365 8.69 2.61 -4.84
C GLY A 365 9.93 2.36 -5.71
N TYR A 366 10.41 1.11 -5.82
CA TYR A 366 11.55 0.77 -6.69
C TYR A 366 11.20 0.81 -8.17
N GLN A 367 9.94 0.61 -8.54
CA GLN A 367 9.48 0.60 -9.94
C GLN A 367 9.67 1.96 -10.65
N SER A 368 9.78 3.05 -9.90
CA SER A 368 10.05 4.38 -10.47
C SER A 368 11.51 4.62 -10.83
N TYR A 369 12.45 3.77 -10.45
CA TYR A 369 13.89 4.07 -10.52
C TYR A 369 14.38 4.35 -11.93
N HIS A 370 13.98 3.54 -12.91
CA HIS A 370 14.29 3.82 -14.32
C HIS A 370 13.72 5.17 -14.79
N VAL A 371 12.50 5.49 -14.38
CA VAL A 371 11.84 6.76 -14.72
C VAL A 371 12.59 7.94 -14.08
N GLU A 372 13.01 7.81 -12.82
CA GLU A 372 13.81 8.84 -12.13
C GLU A 372 15.11 9.15 -12.89
N VAL A 373 15.81 8.10 -13.33
CA VAL A 373 17.05 8.26 -14.11
C VAL A 373 16.80 8.94 -15.46
N GLU A 374 15.75 8.52 -16.20
CA GLU A 374 15.43 9.13 -17.48
C GLU A 374 14.98 10.61 -17.35
N LEU A 375 14.21 10.95 -16.30
CA LEU A 375 13.84 12.33 -16.00
C LEU A 375 15.07 13.19 -15.66
N ASN A 376 16.00 12.66 -14.86
CA ASN A 376 17.25 13.37 -14.54
C ASN A 376 18.09 13.63 -15.78
N LYS A 377 18.22 12.67 -16.72
CA LYS A 377 18.97 12.84 -17.97
C LYS A 377 18.49 14.03 -18.82
N ILE A 378 17.20 14.30 -18.80
CA ILE A 378 16.62 15.44 -19.52
C ILE A 378 16.45 16.69 -18.66
N GLY A 379 16.90 16.67 -17.39
CA GLY A 379 16.80 17.80 -16.47
C GLY A 379 15.36 18.14 -16.03
N LEU A 380 14.42 17.18 -16.08
CA LEU A 380 13.04 17.39 -15.68
C LEU A 380 12.85 17.09 -14.19
N GLY A 381 12.45 18.09 -13.40
CA GLY A 381 12.20 17.95 -11.97
C GLY A 381 11.03 17.05 -11.64
N PHE A 382 11.15 16.26 -10.56
CA PHE A 382 10.06 15.43 -10.05
C PHE A 382 9.98 15.44 -8.52
N ARG A 383 8.77 15.15 -7.99
CA ARG A 383 8.51 14.92 -6.56
C ARG A 383 8.07 13.49 -6.37
N LYS A 384 8.68 12.78 -5.41
CA LYS A 384 8.35 11.39 -5.12
C LYS A 384 7.58 11.25 -3.81
N TYR A 385 6.45 10.52 -3.88
CA TYR A 385 5.62 10.18 -2.72
C TYR A 385 5.53 8.65 -2.57
N GLY A 386 5.63 8.17 -1.33
CA GLY A 386 5.53 6.72 -1.05
C GLY A 386 6.80 5.94 -1.38
N GLY A 387 7.94 6.44 -0.95
CA GLY A 387 9.25 5.80 -1.10
C GLY A 387 10.38 6.82 -0.98
N ILE A 388 11.60 6.31 -0.87
CA ILE A 388 12.82 7.12 -0.89
C ILE A 388 13.26 7.26 -2.35
N LYS A 389 13.78 8.41 -2.76
CA LYS A 389 14.40 8.58 -4.10
C LYS A 389 15.46 7.49 -4.30
N PHE A 390 15.65 7.06 -5.55
CA PHE A 390 16.59 6.01 -5.89
C PHE A 390 17.98 6.28 -5.35
N SER A 391 18.51 7.47 -5.64
CA SER A 391 19.83 7.92 -5.21
C SER A 391 19.97 8.06 -3.68
N GLU A 392 18.87 8.19 -2.93
CA GLU A 392 18.86 8.35 -1.48
C GLU A 392 18.76 7.04 -0.71
N ALA A 393 18.34 5.94 -1.36
CA ALA A 393 18.16 4.64 -0.72
C ALA A 393 19.49 4.12 -0.15
N ALA A 394 19.51 3.74 1.14
CA ALA A 394 20.74 3.39 1.84
C ALA A 394 21.53 2.27 1.15
N HIS A 395 20.86 1.19 0.71
CA HIS A 395 21.49 0.06 0.02
C HIS A 395 22.05 0.44 -1.35
N ILE A 396 21.42 1.38 -2.06
CA ILE A 396 21.91 1.92 -3.32
C ILE A 396 23.16 2.76 -3.06
N LYS A 397 23.09 3.70 -2.10
CA LYS A 397 24.23 4.53 -1.70
C LYS A 397 25.44 3.67 -1.25
N ASP A 398 25.21 2.54 -0.61
CA ASP A 398 26.29 1.65 -0.17
C ASP A 398 27.05 1.02 -1.34
N VAL A 399 26.33 0.56 -2.39
CA VAL A 399 26.93 0.02 -3.60
C VAL A 399 27.61 1.12 -4.42
N LEU A 400 26.96 2.29 -4.59
CA LEU A 400 27.55 3.42 -5.29
C LEU A 400 28.84 3.92 -4.60
N ALA A 401 28.90 3.88 -3.26
CA ALA A 401 30.11 4.23 -2.52
C ALA A 401 31.27 3.27 -2.83
N CYS A 402 31.01 1.97 -3.01
CA CYS A 402 32.05 1.03 -3.47
C CYS A 402 32.56 1.39 -4.87
N LEU A 403 31.66 1.71 -5.82
CA LEU A 403 32.07 2.12 -7.18
C LEU A 403 32.86 3.42 -7.16
N ARG A 404 32.45 4.42 -6.34
CA ARG A 404 33.19 5.69 -6.16
C ARG A 404 34.59 5.44 -5.66
N LEU A 405 34.77 4.53 -4.70
CA LEU A 405 36.09 4.14 -4.18
C LEU A 405 36.94 3.38 -5.20
N GLY A 406 36.32 2.71 -6.19
CA GLY A 406 37.03 2.16 -7.34
C GLY A 406 37.66 3.25 -8.20
N LEU A 407 36.98 4.41 -8.38
CA LEU A 407 37.46 5.54 -9.16
C LEU A 407 38.35 6.48 -8.36
N ASN A 408 37.97 6.78 -7.11
CA ASN A 408 38.69 7.74 -6.24
C ASN A 408 38.93 7.08 -4.86
N ALA A 409 40.15 6.61 -4.70
CA ALA A 409 40.58 6.00 -3.44
C ALA A 409 40.56 6.96 -2.23
N SER A 410 40.56 8.27 -2.45
CA SER A 410 40.61 9.29 -1.39
C SER A 410 39.23 9.76 -0.93
N ASP A 411 38.12 9.20 -1.46
CA ASP A 411 36.74 9.59 -1.13
C ASP A 411 36.41 9.21 0.33
N LEU A 412 36.68 10.10 1.27
CA LEU A 412 36.47 9.87 2.70
C LEU A 412 34.99 9.57 3.05
N PRO A 413 33.98 10.31 2.54
CA PRO A 413 32.59 9.98 2.77
C PRO A 413 32.21 8.56 2.30
N ALA A 414 32.68 8.13 1.14
CA ALA A 414 32.47 6.76 0.66
C ALA A 414 33.14 5.72 1.56
N TRP A 415 34.38 5.97 2.02
CA TRP A 415 35.06 5.12 3.00
C TRP A 415 34.27 4.97 4.31
N GLN A 416 33.84 6.09 4.89
CA GLN A 416 33.06 6.08 6.14
C GLN A 416 31.79 5.25 5.97
N ARG A 417 31.14 5.35 4.82
CA ARG A 417 29.91 4.62 4.52
C ARG A 417 30.14 3.10 4.40
N VAL A 418 31.08 2.68 3.56
CA VAL A 418 31.33 1.24 3.35
C VAL A 418 31.89 0.56 4.58
N LEU A 419 32.79 1.22 5.32
CA LEU A 419 33.33 0.70 6.58
C LEU A 419 32.27 0.65 7.70
N GLY A 420 31.30 1.57 7.69
CA GLY A 420 30.16 1.53 8.64
C GLY A 420 29.22 0.34 8.44
N ASN A 421 29.35 -0.39 7.32
CA ASN A 421 28.64 -1.64 7.08
C ASN A 421 29.37 -2.87 7.66
N VAL A 422 30.63 -2.72 8.03
CA VAL A 422 31.43 -3.81 8.60
C VAL A 422 31.20 -3.87 10.12
N PRO A 423 30.78 -5.00 10.69
CA PRO A 423 30.52 -5.15 12.10
C PRO A 423 31.71 -4.78 12.98
N GLY A 424 31.47 -3.99 14.03
CA GLY A 424 32.49 -3.56 14.99
C GLY A 424 33.44 -2.46 14.48
N ILE A 425 33.12 -1.81 13.36
CA ILE A 425 33.83 -0.64 12.89
C ILE A 425 32.97 0.61 13.13
N GLY A 426 33.36 1.39 14.14
CA GLY A 426 32.78 2.72 14.39
C GLY A 426 33.56 3.83 13.67
N PRO A 427 33.07 5.10 13.72
CA PRO A 427 33.64 6.24 12.98
C PRO A 427 35.15 6.43 13.18
N LYS A 428 35.63 6.31 14.43
CA LYS A 428 37.07 6.43 14.74
C LYS A 428 37.91 5.31 14.13
N SER A 429 37.41 4.08 14.13
CA SER A 429 38.08 2.94 13.51
C SER A 429 38.09 3.05 11.98
N ALA A 430 37.00 3.54 11.40
CA ALA A 430 36.87 3.79 9.96
C ALA A 430 37.94 4.81 9.49
N GLN A 431 38.12 5.92 10.23
CA GLN A 431 39.17 6.89 9.93
C GLN A 431 40.57 6.31 9.96
N LYS A 432 40.88 5.46 10.95
CA LYS A 432 42.19 4.79 11.04
C LYS A 432 42.43 3.83 9.89
N ILE A 433 41.42 3.05 9.50
CA ILE A 433 41.51 2.12 8.36
C ILE A 433 41.67 2.90 7.05
N HIS A 434 40.89 3.97 6.84
CA HIS A 434 41.04 4.85 5.71
C HIS A 434 42.46 5.42 5.63
N HIS A 435 42.96 6.01 6.72
CA HIS A 435 44.33 6.57 6.76
C HIS A 435 45.38 5.50 6.42
N ALA A 436 45.26 4.30 7.03
CA ALA A 436 46.18 3.21 6.73
C ALA A 436 46.10 2.72 5.27
N ALA A 437 44.92 2.75 4.66
CA ALA A 437 44.74 2.45 3.25
C ALA A 437 45.43 3.52 2.35
N MET A 438 45.36 4.80 2.73
CA MET A 438 45.99 5.92 1.96
C MET A 438 47.51 5.88 2.00
N ILE A 439 48.08 5.53 3.15
CA ILE A 439 49.57 5.44 3.30
C ILE A 439 50.11 4.03 3.02
N ASN A 440 49.24 3.10 2.59
CA ASN A 440 49.58 1.71 2.30
C ASN A 440 50.20 0.95 3.49
N ASP A 441 49.69 1.21 4.72
CA ASP A 441 50.15 0.51 5.94
C ASP A 441 49.65 -0.94 5.93
N GLN A 442 50.34 -1.81 5.20
CA GLN A 442 50.00 -3.23 5.03
C GLN A 442 50.00 -4.00 6.36
N PRO A 443 50.94 -3.80 7.30
CA PRO A 443 50.92 -4.46 8.59
C PRO A 443 49.65 -4.20 9.39
N PHE A 444 49.20 -2.93 9.47
CA PHE A 444 47.96 -2.55 10.14
C PHE A 444 46.73 -3.13 9.43
N LEU A 445 46.63 -3.00 8.11
CA LEU A 445 45.52 -3.50 7.32
C LEU A 445 45.40 -5.03 7.44
N LYS A 446 46.51 -5.78 7.39
CA LYS A 446 46.52 -7.23 7.58
C LYS A 446 46.01 -7.63 8.96
N ALA A 447 46.42 -6.92 10.00
CA ALA A 447 45.96 -7.16 11.38
C ALA A 447 44.44 -6.89 11.54
N GLN A 448 43.88 -5.90 10.83
CA GLN A 448 42.45 -5.60 10.83
C GLN A 448 41.65 -6.65 10.02
N ARG A 449 42.14 -7.06 8.84
CA ARG A 449 41.57 -8.13 8.01
C ARG A 449 41.46 -9.46 8.77
N SER A 450 42.51 -9.85 9.49
CA SER A 450 42.51 -11.09 10.26
C SER A 450 41.46 -11.12 11.39
N LYS A 451 41.08 -9.95 11.88
CA LYS A 451 40.06 -9.82 12.95
C LYS A 451 38.65 -9.78 12.44
N ARG A 452 38.43 -9.45 11.15
CA ARG A 452 37.12 -9.19 10.54
C ARG A 452 37.08 -9.71 9.10
N PRO A 453 36.50 -10.89 8.89
CA PRO A 453 36.39 -11.47 7.53
C PRO A 453 35.65 -10.55 6.54
N GLU A 454 34.62 -9.82 7.03
CA GLU A 454 33.82 -8.91 6.21
C GLU A 454 34.68 -7.72 5.70
N LEU A 455 35.62 -7.24 6.51
CA LEU A 455 36.58 -6.20 6.09
C LEU A 455 37.51 -6.71 5.02
N ASP A 456 37.97 -7.97 5.12
CA ASP A 456 38.81 -8.58 4.11
C ASP A 456 38.08 -8.72 2.76
N GLY A 457 36.82 -9.14 2.79
CA GLY A 457 35.94 -9.19 1.61
C GLY A 457 35.77 -7.81 0.96
N LEU A 458 35.47 -6.78 1.74
CA LEU A 458 35.35 -5.41 1.28
C LEU A 458 36.63 -4.92 0.61
N LEU A 459 37.78 -5.05 1.28
CA LEU A 459 39.04 -4.53 0.76
C LEU A 459 39.47 -5.24 -0.53
N ARG A 460 39.24 -6.57 -0.63
CA ARG A 460 39.45 -7.30 -1.87
C ARG A 460 38.56 -6.80 -3.01
N ALA A 461 37.30 -6.55 -2.72
CA ALA A 461 36.37 -6.00 -3.71
C ALA A 461 36.84 -4.63 -4.22
N LEU A 462 37.27 -3.73 -3.32
CA LEU A 462 37.80 -2.42 -3.68
C LEU A 462 39.10 -2.51 -4.46
N ASP A 463 40.03 -3.40 -4.11
CA ASP A 463 41.28 -3.61 -4.84
C ASP A 463 41.01 -4.10 -6.27
N THR A 464 40.03 -4.99 -6.47
CA THR A 464 39.63 -5.47 -7.81
C THR A 464 38.99 -4.36 -8.64
N LEU A 465 38.09 -3.56 -8.05
CA LEU A 465 37.47 -2.40 -8.74
C LEU A 465 38.49 -1.35 -9.20
N ARG A 466 39.63 -1.23 -8.52
CA ARG A 466 40.71 -0.30 -8.87
C ARG A 466 41.66 -0.81 -9.94
N THR A 467 41.83 -2.14 -9.98
CA THR A 467 42.81 -2.75 -10.87
C THR A 467 42.24 -3.24 -12.19
N GLN A 468 40.93 -3.44 -12.25
CA GLN A 468 40.22 -3.95 -13.42
C GLN A 468 39.24 -2.92 -13.97
N VAL A 469 39.33 -2.64 -15.27
CA VAL A 469 38.32 -1.83 -15.97
C VAL A 469 37.11 -2.72 -16.22
N MET A 470 35.98 -2.36 -15.62
CA MET A 470 34.73 -3.12 -15.75
C MET A 470 33.60 -2.21 -16.25
N ARG A 471 32.66 -2.76 -16.99
CA ARG A 471 31.39 -2.11 -17.26
C ARG A 471 30.60 -1.95 -15.94
N PRO A 472 29.76 -0.92 -15.79
CA PRO A 472 29.05 -0.64 -14.54
C PRO A 472 28.26 -1.83 -13.99
N ALA A 473 27.50 -2.53 -14.85
CA ALA A 473 26.71 -3.70 -14.43
C ALA A 473 27.60 -4.84 -13.89
N THR A 474 28.75 -5.10 -14.52
CA THR A 474 29.72 -6.11 -14.05
C THR A 474 30.34 -5.69 -12.71
N ALA A 475 30.71 -4.41 -12.57
CA ALA A 475 31.27 -3.87 -11.34
C ALA A 475 30.25 -3.96 -10.17
N ILE A 476 28.98 -3.64 -10.43
CA ILE A 476 27.89 -3.79 -9.44
C ILE A 476 27.72 -5.25 -9.05
N THR A 477 27.61 -6.18 -10.02
CA THR A 477 27.44 -7.61 -9.75
C THR A 477 28.59 -8.12 -8.86
N PHE A 478 29.80 -7.71 -9.13
CA PHE A 478 30.97 -8.05 -8.32
C PHE A 478 30.89 -7.49 -6.90
N VAL A 479 30.46 -6.23 -6.73
CA VAL A 479 30.23 -5.63 -5.39
C VAL A 479 29.13 -6.38 -4.64
N LEU A 480 28.08 -6.81 -5.34
CA LEU A 480 26.95 -7.52 -4.75
C LEU A 480 27.32 -8.90 -4.17
N GLU A 481 28.34 -9.57 -4.70
CA GLU A 481 28.86 -10.81 -4.10
C GLU A 481 29.31 -10.61 -2.65
N TYR A 482 29.95 -9.49 -2.36
CA TYR A 482 30.33 -9.08 -1.01
C TYR A 482 29.14 -8.49 -0.23
N TYR A 483 28.36 -7.59 -0.85
CA TYR A 483 27.42 -6.74 -0.13
C TYR A 483 26.11 -7.44 0.24
N LEU A 484 25.60 -8.36 -0.57
CA LEU A 484 24.34 -9.03 -0.29
C LEU A 484 24.31 -9.79 1.06
N PRO A 485 25.32 -10.59 1.42
CA PRO A 485 25.35 -11.22 2.74
C PRO A 485 25.34 -10.18 3.89
N VAL A 486 26.12 -9.10 3.74
CA VAL A 486 26.19 -8.01 4.72
C VAL A 486 24.85 -7.29 4.84
N MET A 487 24.18 -7.03 3.72
CA MET A 487 22.87 -6.38 3.68
C MET A 487 21.80 -7.25 4.34
N LYS A 488 21.77 -8.56 4.06
CA LYS A 488 20.81 -9.52 4.66
C LYS A 488 20.98 -9.60 6.17
N GLU A 489 22.21 -9.55 6.67
CA GLU A 489 22.47 -9.51 8.11
C GLU A 489 22.07 -8.15 8.74
N LYS A 490 22.36 -7.05 8.05
CA LYS A 490 22.09 -5.70 8.56
C LYS A 490 20.60 -5.31 8.50
N PHE A 491 19.86 -5.84 7.52
CA PHE A 491 18.46 -5.52 7.25
C PHE A 491 17.59 -6.77 7.12
N PRO A 492 17.50 -7.62 8.16
CA PRO A 492 16.78 -8.89 8.07
C PRO A 492 15.29 -8.73 7.77
N ASP A 493 14.71 -7.59 8.15
CA ASP A 493 13.27 -7.34 8.07
C ASP A 493 12.79 -6.95 6.66
N ASP A 494 13.62 -6.25 5.90
CA ASP A 494 13.24 -5.67 4.61
C ASP A 494 14.22 -6.00 3.46
N TYR A 495 15.10 -6.99 3.67
CA TYR A 495 16.11 -7.35 2.66
C TYR A 495 15.50 -7.75 1.30
N PRO A 496 14.35 -8.42 1.17
CA PRO A 496 13.82 -8.78 -0.14
C PRO A 496 13.49 -7.53 -0.98
N ARG A 497 12.94 -6.50 -0.32
CA ARG A 497 12.64 -5.23 -0.98
C ARG A 497 13.91 -4.48 -1.40
N ARG A 498 14.96 -4.54 -0.57
CA ARG A 498 16.27 -3.93 -0.89
C ARG A 498 16.97 -4.67 -1.99
N GLU A 499 16.89 -5.99 -2.01
CA GLU A 499 17.46 -6.84 -3.06
C GLU A 499 16.83 -6.51 -4.41
N ALA A 500 15.50 -6.36 -4.49
CA ALA A 500 14.82 -5.88 -5.70
C ALA A 500 15.33 -4.51 -6.18
N GLY A 501 15.59 -3.57 -5.25
CA GLY A 501 16.20 -2.28 -5.59
C GLY A 501 17.61 -2.39 -6.16
N LEU A 502 18.42 -3.35 -5.69
CA LEU A 502 19.77 -3.62 -6.21
C LEU A 502 19.73 -4.32 -7.58
N GLU A 503 18.72 -5.15 -7.81
CA GLU A 503 18.46 -5.72 -9.14
C GLU A 503 18.18 -4.61 -10.16
N GLU A 504 17.33 -3.67 -9.79
CA GLU A 504 17.02 -2.49 -10.60
C GLU A 504 18.26 -1.63 -10.86
N LEU A 505 19.12 -1.42 -9.84
CA LEU A 505 20.42 -0.73 -10.03
C LEU A 505 21.27 -1.41 -11.11
N THR A 506 21.35 -2.74 -11.06
CA THR A 506 22.12 -3.52 -12.02
C THR A 506 21.56 -3.36 -13.44
N GLN A 507 20.21 -3.30 -13.56
CA GLN A 507 19.53 -3.10 -14.85
C GLN A 507 19.83 -1.72 -15.44
N ILE A 508 19.72 -0.68 -14.62
CA ILE A 508 20.06 0.69 -15.04
C ILE A 508 21.50 0.73 -15.55
N ALA A 509 22.40 0.05 -14.84
CA ALA A 509 23.84 0.02 -15.16
C ALA A 509 24.17 -0.68 -16.49
N LEU A 510 23.35 -1.62 -16.97
CA LEU A 510 23.53 -2.23 -18.29
C LEU A 510 23.49 -1.22 -19.45
N GLY A 511 22.92 -0.06 -19.21
CA GLY A 511 22.82 1.02 -20.20
C GLY A 511 24.06 1.86 -20.36
N TYR A 512 25.11 1.61 -19.59
CA TYR A 512 26.30 2.45 -19.55
C TYR A 512 27.54 1.65 -19.92
N GLU A 513 28.43 2.30 -20.64
CA GLU A 513 29.71 1.70 -21.06
C GLU A 513 30.78 1.83 -19.97
N ASP A 514 30.73 2.90 -19.13
CA ASP A 514 31.74 3.19 -18.12
C ASP A 514 31.11 3.67 -16.80
N VAL A 515 31.85 3.45 -15.70
CA VAL A 515 31.43 3.77 -14.34
C VAL A 515 31.34 5.30 -14.08
N PRO A 516 32.25 6.14 -14.61
CA PRO A 516 32.13 7.60 -14.43
C PRO A 516 30.84 8.18 -14.98
N SER A 517 30.44 7.82 -16.21
CA SER A 517 29.17 8.28 -16.82
C SER A 517 27.96 7.78 -16.03
N PHE A 518 27.99 6.53 -15.59
CA PHE A 518 26.93 5.95 -14.75
C PHE A 518 26.77 6.71 -13.42
N LEU A 519 27.87 6.96 -12.70
CA LEU A 519 27.84 7.70 -11.45
C LEU A 519 27.45 9.16 -11.63
N GLY A 520 27.89 9.79 -12.74
CA GLY A 520 27.53 11.16 -13.11
C GLY A 520 26.03 11.34 -13.23
N ASP A 521 25.37 10.49 -14.03
CA ASP A 521 23.93 10.58 -14.27
C ASP A 521 23.10 10.31 -12.98
N LEU A 522 23.60 9.41 -12.11
CA LEU A 522 22.93 9.15 -10.82
C LEU A 522 23.16 10.25 -9.77
N SER A 523 24.23 11.03 -9.91
CA SER A 523 24.57 12.11 -8.97
C SER A 523 23.97 13.45 -9.37
N LEU A 524 23.38 13.57 -10.57
CA LEU A 524 22.64 14.75 -10.99
C LEU A 524 21.36 14.82 -10.16
N ASP A 525 21.44 15.51 -9.03
CA ASP A 525 20.26 15.83 -8.23
C ASP A 525 19.31 16.68 -9.07
N SER A 526 18.04 16.25 -9.16
CA SER A 526 16.99 17.13 -9.63
C SER A 526 17.00 18.39 -8.76
N PRO A 527 16.84 19.60 -9.34
CA PRO A 527 16.72 20.84 -8.58
C PRO A 527 15.76 20.63 -7.42
N ASP A 528 16.11 21.08 -6.21
CA ASP A 528 15.32 20.89 -5.01
C ASP A 528 13.87 21.27 -5.27
N ALA A 529 12.97 20.30 -5.15
CA ALA A 529 11.55 20.43 -5.49
C ALA A 529 10.80 21.44 -4.58
N GLU A 530 11.45 21.95 -3.53
CA GLU A 530 10.89 22.99 -2.68
C GLU A 530 10.92 24.39 -3.31
N GLU A 531 11.89 24.68 -4.21
CA GLU A 531 11.98 25.98 -4.89
C GLU A 531 11.09 26.08 -6.16
N SER A 532 10.55 24.94 -6.66
CA SER A 532 9.82 24.89 -7.94
C SER A 532 8.35 24.52 -7.76
N ARG A 533 7.54 25.36 -7.11
CA ARG A 533 6.08 25.20 -7.15
C ARG A 533 5.60 25.26 -8.61
N GLY A 534 4.96 24.19 -9.11
CA GLY A 534 4.36 24.12 -10.46
C GLY A 534 5.28 23.54 -11.55
N GLN A 535 6.54 23.20 -11.28
CA GLN A 535 7.52 22.78 -12.31
C GLN A 535 8.01 21.32 -12.17
N ALA A 536 7.32 20.48 -11.40
CA ALA A 536 7.80 19.12 -11.15
C ALA A 536 6.68 18.10 -11.32
N VAL A 537 6.99 16.99 -12.01
CA VAL A 537 6.10 15.84 -12.17
C VAL A 537 5.96 15.07 -10.85
N THR A 538 4.80 14.50 -10.60
CA THR A 538 4.58 13.64 -9.43
C THR A 538 4.89 12.18 -9.75
N LEU A 539 5.81 11.56 -9.00
CA LEU A 539 6.04 10.12 -8.96
C LEU A 539 5.44 9.57 -7.66
N SER A 540 4.46 8.67 -7.71
CA SER A 540 3.78 8.24 -6.49
C SER A 540 3.42 6.77 -6.49
N THR A 541 3.53 6.13 -5.31
CA THR A 541 2.85 4.85 -5.14
C THR A 541 1.34 5.06 -5.18
N VAL A 542 0.59 4.06 -5.67
CA VAL A 542 -0.88 4.13 -5.71
C VAL A 542 -1.48 4.39 -4.32
N HIS A 543 -0.90 3.81 -3.26
CA HIS A 543 -1.35 4.05 -1.89
C HIS A 543 -1.23 5.53 -1.46
N SER A 544 -0.12 6.16 -1.81
CA SER A 544 0.10 7.58 -1.49
C SER A 544 -0.70 8.53 -2.39
N ALA A 545 -1.15 8.05 -3.55
CA ALA A 545 -1.98 8.78 -4.50
C ALA A 545 -3.47 8.81 -4.09
N LYS A 546 -3.90 8.00 -3.10
CA LYS A 546 -5.29 8.01 -2.64
C LYS A 546 -5.67 9.38 -2.08
N GLY A 547 -6.81 9.91 -2.53
CA GLY A 547 -7.26 11.26 -2.20
C GLY A 547 -6.74 12.37 -3.12
N LEU A 548 -5.68 12.11 -3.89
CA LEU A 548 -5.13 13.06 -4.87
C LEU A 548 -5.74 12.85 -6.26
N GLU A 549 -5.49 13.79 -7.17
CA GLU A 549 -5.97 13.74 -8.56
C GLU A 549 -5.11 14.62 -9.46
N TRP A 550 -4.97 14.24 -10.74
CA TRP A 550 -4.16 14.94 -11.73
C TRP A 550 -4.88 14.95 -13.09
N ASP A 551 -4.56 15.93 -13.93
CA ASP A 551 -5.11 16.01 -15.27
C ASP A 551 -4.64 14.85 -16.15
N ALA A 552 -3.37 14.45 -16.01
CA ALA A 552 -2.80 13.31 -16.72
C ALA A 552 -2.13 12.31 -15.76
N VAL A 553 -2.47 11.03 -15.90
CA VAL A 553 -1.93 9.93 -15.09
C VAL A 553 -1.34 8.85 -15.99
N LEU A 554 -0.12 8.45 -15.66
CA LEU A 554 0.58 7.32 -16.27
C LEU A 554 0.71 6.22 -15.21
N VAL A 555 0.28 4.99 -15.51
CA VAL A 555 0.42 3.84 -14.59
C VAL A 555 1.40 2.86 -15.23
N ILE A 556 2.47 2.53 -14.51
CA ILE A 556 3.57 1.71 -15.03
C ILE A 556 3.60 0.29 -14.44
N ASP A 557 4.36 -0.60 -15.09
CA ASP A 557 4.60 -1.99 -14.65
C ASP A 557 3.33 -2.84 -14.49
N LEU A 558 2.34 -2.65 -15.37
CA LEU A 558 1.10 -3.42 -15.35
C LEU A 558 1.31 -4.83 -15.94
N VAL A 559 2.12 -5.63 -15.24
CA VAL A 559 2.46 -7.03 -15.59
C VAL A 559 2.37 -7.91 -14.35
N GLU A 560 2.21 -9.23 -14.56
CA GLU A 560 2.22 -10.23 -13.49
C GLU A 560 3.49 -10.10 -12.62
N ASP A 561 3.41 -10.42 -11.33
CA ASP A 561 4.46 -10.32 -10.32
C ASP A 561 4.94 -8.89 -9.99
N ARG A 562 4.47 -7.87 -10.72
CA ARG A 562 4.73 -6.45 -10.47
C ARG A 562 3.47 -5.68 -10.05
N PHE A 563 2.41 -5.77 -10.85
CA PHE A 563 1.09 -5.22 -10.58
C PHE A 563 0.01 -6.11 -11.22
N PRO A 564 -0.58 -7.10 -10.51
CA PRO A 564 -0.46 -7.37 -9.06
C PRO A 564 0.92 -7.84 -8.63
N SER A 565 1.23 -7.63 -7.33
CA SER A 565 2.46 -8.10 -6.71
C SER A 565 2.48 -9.64 -6.63
N ARG A 566 3.68 -10.24 -6.67
CA ARG A 566 3.85 -11.70 -6.60
C ARG A 566 3.16 -12.35 -5.40
N HIS A 567 3.19 -11.67 -4.25
CA HIS A 567 2.55 -12.17 -3.02
C HIS A 567 1.03 -12.28 -3.14
N ALA A 568 0.41 -11.34 -3.83
CA ALA A 568 -1.03 -11.30 -4.01
C ALA A 568 -1.55 -12.38 -4.96
N MET A 569 -0.73 -12.92 -5.87
CA MET A 569 -1.14 -13.96 -6.81
C MET A 569 -1.55 -15.28 -6.14
N GLY A 570 -1.12 -15.52 -4.90
CA GLY A 570 -1.42 -16.73 -4.13
C GLY A 570 -2.60 -16.64 -3.16
N ASN A 571 -3.16 -15.44 -2.94
CA ASN A 571 -4.23 -15.20 -1.99
C ASN A 571 -5.36 -14.39 -2.64
N GLY A 572 -6.59 -14.91 -2.58
CA GLY A 572 -7.73 -14.28 -3.23
C GLY A 572 -8.08 -12.89 -2.71
N ASP A 573 -7.94 -12.65 -1.41
CA ASP A 573 -8.26 -11.35 -0.79
C ASP A 573 -7.20 -10.30 -1.14
N ASP A 574 -5.92 -10.68 -1.13
CA ASP A 574 -4.82 -9.79 -1.55
C ASP A 574 -4.90 -9.47 -3.04
N PHE A 575 -5.35 -10.44 -3.86
CA PHE A 575 -5.56 -10.23 -5.29
C PHE A 575 -6.69 -9.22 -5.55
N GLU A 576 -7.77 -9.29 -4.77
CA GLU A 576 -8.86 -8.30 -4.85
C GLU A 576 -8.39 -6.91 -4.37
N GLU A 577 -7.52 -6.83 -3.34
CA GLU A 577 -6.94 -5.55 -2.92
C GLU A 577 -6.06 -4.94 -4.03
N GLU A 578 -5.26 -5.74 -4.73
CA GLU A 578 -4.46 -5.28 -5.87
C GLU A 578 -5.36 -4.79 -7.03
N ARG A 579 -6.52 -5.42 -7.26
CA ARG A 579 -7.51 -4.92 -8.24
C ARG A 579 -8.06 -3.55 -7.82
N ARG A 580 -8.34 -3.36 -6.51
CA ARG A 580 -8.73 -2.05 -5.96
C ARG A 580 -7.63 -1.00 -6.13
N LEU A 581 -6.37 -1.40 -5.98
CA LEU A 581 -5.24 -0.50 -6.26
C LEU A 581 -5.23 -0.03 -7.71
N LEU A 582 -5.44 -0.91 -8.68
CA LEU A 582 -5.54 -0.51 -10.09
C LEU A 582 -6.74 0.43 -10.32
N TYR A 583 -7.90 0.12 -9.75
CA TYR A 583 -9.07 1.00 -9.80
C TYR A 583 -8.75 2.39 -9.22
N VAL A 584 -8.11 2.44 -8.04
CA VAL A 584 -7.68 3.71 -7.43
C VAL A 584 -6.73 4.45 -8.37
N ALA A 585 -5.72 3.79 -8.94
CA ALA A 585 -4.77 4.42 -9.85
C ALA A 585 -5.45 5.07 -11.05
N CYS A 586 -6.34 4.33 -11.73
CA CYS A 586 -7.07 4.82 -12.91
C CYS A 586 -8.01 5.99 -12.55
N THR A 587 -8.67 5.94 -11.39
CA THR A 587 -9.60 7.00 -10.94
C THR A 587 -8.90 8.28 -10.45
N ARG A 588 -7.57 8.33 -10.46
CA ARG A 588 -6.82 9.59 -10.20
C ARG A 588 -6.74 10.50 -11.41
N ALA A 589 -6.96 9.96 -12.60
CA ALA A 589 -6.94 10.72 -13.86
C ALA A 589 -8.21 11.55 -14.07
N ARG A 590 -8.02 12.80 -14.48
CA ARG A 590 -9.12 13.69 -14.90
C ARG A 590 -9.37 13.58 -16.41
N ASP A 591 -8.33 13.81 -17.23
CA ASP A 591 -8.46 13.99 -18.68
C ASP A 591 -7.69 12.94 -19.48
N SER A 592 -6.53 12.48 -19.00
CA SER A 592 -5.67 11.57 -19.74
C SER A 592 -5.19 10.43 -18.84
N LEU A 593 -5.32 9.21 -19.35
CA LEU A 593 -4.84 7.99 -18.68
C LEU A 593 -4.04 7.15 -19.67
N THR A 594 -2.78 6.84 -19.29
CA THR A 594 -1.90 5.97 -20.06
C THR A 594 -1.42 4.81 -19.19
N LEU A 595 -1.61 3.58 -19.65
CA LEU A 595 -1.25 2.34 -18.97
C LEU A 595 -0.04 1.71 -19.67
N PHE A 596 0.97 1.29 -18.92
CA PHE A 596 2.19 0.70 -19.49
C PHE A 596 2.36 -0.75 -19.01
N SER A 597 2.59 -1.66 -19.97
CA SER A 597 2.85 -3.08 -19.73
C SER A 597 4.07 -3.52 -20.54
N PRO A 598 5.28 -3.54 -19.97
CA PRO A 598 6.48 -3.99 -20.68
C PRO A 598 6.36 -5.46 -21.08
N GLU A 599 6.83 -5.81 -22.28
CA GLU A 599 6.78 -7.19 -22.81
C GLU A 599 7.85 -8.09 -22.19
N THR A 600 8.92 -7.51 -21.68
CA THR A 600 10.00 -8.24 -21.02
C THR A 600 10.47 -7.52 -19.76
N LEU A 601 10.89 -8.31 -18.77
CA LEU A 601 11.53 -7.86 -17.56
C LEU A 601 12.87 -8.56 -17.40
N TYR A 602 13.82 -7.90 -16.79
CA TYR A 602 15.06 -8.56 -16.45
C TYR A 602 14.93 -9.40 -15.16
N SER A 603 15.44 -10.63 -15.22
CA SER A 603 15.55 -11.51 -14.07
C SER A 603 17.02 -11.75 -13.72
N ARG A 604 17.41 -11.42 -12.51
CA ARG A 604 18.77 -11.65 -12.01
C ARG A 604 19.02 -13.14 -11.79
N GLU A 605 18.03 -13.90 -11.30
CA GLU A 605 18.14 -15.34 -11.07
C GLU A 605 18.59 -16.06 -12.34
N LEU A 606 18.10 -15.60 -13.49
CA LEU A 606 18.41 -16.14 -14.79
C LEU A 606 19.52 -15.33 -15.51
N SER A 607 19.94 -14.19 -14.96
CA SER A 607 20.85 -13.21 -15.60
C SER A 607 20.44 -12.90 -17.05
N ALA A 608 19.15 -12.87 -17.31
CA ALA A 608 18.57 -12.71 -18.64
C ALA A 608 17.24 -11.94 -18.60
N THR A 609 16.90 -11.37 -19.74
CA THR A 609 15.57 -10.78 -19.95
C THR A 609 14.55 -11.88 -20.18
N THR A 610 13.48 -11.88 -19.39
CA THR A 610 12.40 -12.88 -19.46
C THR A 610 11.12 -12.23 -19.99
N PRO A 611 10.30 -12.95 -20.76
CA PRO A 611 8.99 -12.46 -21.17
C PRO A 611 8.11 -12.15 -19.96
N ALA A 612 7.47 -10.98 -19.96
CA ALA A 612 6.49 -10.58 -18.97
C ALA A 612 5.07 -10.82 -19.48
N ARG A 613 4.19 -11.23 -18.60
CA ARG A 613 2.76 -11.35 -18.92
C ARG A 613 2.03 -10.09 -18.51
N ILE A 614 1.16 -9.59 -19.38
CA ILE A 614 0.29 -8.45 -19.05
C ILE A 614 -0.49 -8.77 -17.78
N SER A 615 -0.67 -7.77 -16.94
CA SER A 615 -1.48 -7.86 -15.73
C SER A 615 -2.84 -8.54 -16.00
N PRO A 616 -3.24 -9.53 -15.20
CA PRO A 616 -4.53 -10.20 -15.38
C PRO A 616 -5.71 -9.22 -15.34
N PHE A 617 -5.57 -8.12 -14.60
CA PHE A 617 -6.59 -7.07 -14.54
C PHE A 617 -6.83 -6.35 -15.86
N LEU A 618 -5.84 -6.28 -16.75
CA LEU A 618 -5.96 -5.68 -18.07
C LEU A 618 -6.42 -6.68 -19.15
N GLN A 619 -6.27 -7.98 -18.91
CA GLN A 619 -6.69 -9.01 -19.86
C GLN A 619 -8.22 -9.07 -19.98
N ASP A 620 -8.93 -8.76 -18.88
CA ASP A 620 -10.38 -8.80 -18.83
C ASP A 620 -11.04 -7.51 -19.37
N ILE A 621 -10.25 -6.44 -19.61
CA ILE A 621 -10.77 -5.17 -20.15
C ILE A 621 -11.11 -5.30 -21.63
N PRO A 622 -12.34 -4.94 -22.04
CA PRO A 622 -12.74 -4.95 -23.45
C PRO A 622 -11.82 -4.09 -24.32
N ALA A 623 -11.41 -4.62 -25.46
CA ALA A 623 -10.42 -3.99 -26.33
C ALA A 623 -10.82 -2.60 -26.86
N HIS A 624 -12.13 -2.33 -26.97
CA HIS A 624 -12.66 -1.05 -27.48
C HIS A 624 -12.56 0.09 -26.44
N LEU A 625 -12.25 -0.21 -25.18
CA LEU A 625 -12.13 0.80 -24.13
C LEU A 625 -10.73 1.41 -24.04
N VAL A 626 -9.76 0.91 -24.79
CA VAL A 626 -8.39 1.41 -24.78
C VAL A 626 -7.81 1.48 -26.19
N SER A 627 -7.02 2.51 -26.46
CA SER A 627 -6.17 2.58 -27.65
C SER A 627 -4.86 1.87 -27.37
N ARG A 628 -4.57 0.75 -28.04
CA ARG A 628 -3.35 -0.03 -27.82
C ARG A 628 -2.22 0.44 -28.72
N TYR A 629 -1.06 0.69 -28.12
CA TYR A 629 0.16 1.07 -28.80
C TYR A 629 1.27 0.08 -28.47
N ARG A 630 2.11 -0.24 -29.45
CA ARG A 630 3.31 -1.06 -29.26
C ARG A 630 4.54 -0.28 -29.67
N GLU A 631 5.62 -0.43 -28.90
CA GLU A 631 6.91 0.13 -29.28
C GLU A 631 7.38 -0.45 -30.60
N GLN A 632 7.96 0.40 -31.46
CA GLN A 632 8.50 0.02 -32.76
C GLN A 632 10.05 0.01 -32.69
N PHE A 633 10.67 -0.83 -33.50
CA PHE A 633 12.13 -0.88 -33.59
C PHE A 633 12.78 0.44 -34.04
N THR A 634 12.00 1.32 -34.65
CA THR A 634 12.41 2.68 -35.05
C THR A 634 12.43 3.69 -33.90
N GLY A 635 12.02 3.28 -32.68
CA GLY A 635 12.10 4.11 -31.47
C GLY A 635 10.84 4.92 -31.14
N GLY A 636 9.73 4.69 -31.86
CA GLY A 636 8.42 5.29 -31.56
C GLY A 636 7.37 4.25 -31.14
N VAL A 637 6.12 4.69 -30.94
CA VAL A 637 4.98 3.80 -30.69
C VAL A 637 4.05 3.81 -31.89
N GLY A 638 3.58 2.64 -32.31
CA GLY A 638 2.60 2.48 -33.39
C GLY A 638 1.27 1.97 -32.83
N LEU A 639 0.16 2.47 -33.35
CA LEU A 639 -1.18 1.98 -33.02
C LEU A 639 -1.32 0.53 -33.47
N GLN A 640 -1.73 -0.34 -32.57
CA GLN A 640 -1.98 -1.74 -32.85
C GLN A 640 -3.44 -1.91 -33.29
N THR A 641 -3.67 -2.10 -34.59
CA THR A 641 -4.98 -2.52 -35.11
C THR A 641 -5.18 -3.99 -34.70
N GLN A 642 -6.13 -4.25 -33.82
CA GLN A 642 -6.48 -5.63 -33.44
C GLN A 642 -7.36 -6.27 -34.52
N PRO A 643 -7.08 -7.54 -34.89
CA PRO A 643 -8.11 -8.32 -35.57
C PRO A 643 -9.31 -8.52 -34.60
N PRO A 644 -10.55 -8.53 -35.09
CA PRO A 644 -11.72 -8.75 -34.25
C PRO A 644 -11.58 -10.08 -33.52
N ARG A 645 -11.60 -10.04 -32.19
CA ARG A 645 -11.56 -11.23 -31.33
C ARG A 645 -12.92 -11.92 -31.44
N ALA A 646 -12.94 -13.22 -31.72
CA ALA A 646 -14.16 -14.00 -31.68
C ALA A 646 -14.84 -13.84 -30.30
N PRO A 647 -16.17 -13.68 -30.22
CA PRO A 647 -16.88 -13.57 -28.96
C PRO A 647 -16.60 -14.80 -28.12
N ARG A 648 -16.19 -14.59 -26.88
CA ARG A 648 -16.15 -15.68 -25.85
C ARG A 648 -17.59 -16.11 -25.60
N PRO A 649 -17.89 -17.41 -25.47
CA PRO A 649 -19.19 -17.84 -24.99
C PRO A 649 -19.45 -17.24 -23.60
N ASP A 650 -20.66 -16.68 -23.43
CA ASP A 650 -21.13 -16.10 -22.19
C ASP A 650 -21.07 -17.11 -21.03
N THR A 651 -20.02 -17.09 -20.27
CA THR A 651 -19.94 -17.71 -18.95
C THR A 651 -19.49 -16.65 -17.97
N VAL A 652 -20.31 -15.65 -17.79
CA VAL A 652 -20.19 -14.73 -16.65
C VAL A 652 -21.31 -15.09 -15.68
N ASP A 653 -20.97 -15.91 -14.70
CA ASP A 653 -21.71 -15.85 -13.45
C ASP A 653 -21.53 -14.42 -12.92
N ARG A 654 -22.60 -13.64 -13.01
CA ARG A 654 -22.64 -12.27 -12.50
C ARG A 654 -22.30 -12.34 -11.02
N ALA A 655 -21.21 -11.68 -10.62
CA ALA A 655 -20.89 -11.49 -9.22
C ALA A 655 -22.14 -10.90 -8.52
N ALA A 656 -22.59 -11.56 -7.46
CA ALA A 656 -23.74 -11.11 -6.68
C ALA A 656 -23.44 -9.72 -6.10
N CYS A 657 -24.36 -8.78 -6.33
CA CYS A 657 -24.26 -7.47 -5.71
C CYS A 657 -24.74 -7.57 -4.25
N ALA A 658 -24.15 -6.77 -3.36
CA ALA A 658 -24.51 -6.79 -1.93
C ALA A 658 -26.00 -6.50 -1.66
N GLU A 659 -26.69 -5.83 -2.60
CA GLU A 659 -28.14 -5.58 -2.53
C GLU A 659 -28.99 -6.83 -2.84
N ASP A 660 -28.51 -7.72 -3.71
CA ASP A 660 -29.21 -8.95 -4.05
C ASP A 660 -29.15 -9.98 -2.90
N LEU A 661 -28.22 -9.80 -1.95
CA LEU A 661 -28.10 -10.64 -0.77
C LEU A 661 -29.10 -10.31 0.35
N ALA A 662 -29.76 -9.15 0.30
CA ALA A 662 -30.71 -8.71 1.33
C ALA A 662 -32.14 -9.25 1.12
N ASP A 663 -32.51 -9.62 -0.13
CA ASP A 663 -33.90 -9.98 -0.49
C ASP A 663 -34.15 -11.47 -0.78
N THR A 664 -33.13 -12.33 -0.77
CA THR A 664 -33.32 -13.76 -1.05
C THR A 664 -32.87 -14.61 0.12
N ALA A 665 -33.78 -14.83 1.07
CA ALA A 665 -33.79 -16.04 1.88
C ALA A 665 -34.90 -17.00 1.37
N PRO A 666 -34.62 -17.95 0.49
CA PRO A 666 -35.44 -19.12 0.36
C PRO A 666 -34.85 -20.22 1.24
N ALA A 667 -35.72 -20.76 2.06
CA ALA A 667 -35.48 -22.01 2.78
C ALA A 667 -35.11 -23.14 1.80
N GLY A 668 -33.96 -23.80 2.05
CA GLY A 668 -33.76 -25.19 1.69
C GLY A 668 -33.33 -25.49 0.25
N ALA A 669 -32.05 -25.35 -0.05
CA ALA A 669 -31.34 -26.27 -0.92
C ALA A 669 -29.90 -26.36 -0.47
N GLN A 670 -29.52 -27.46 0.14
CA GLN A 670 -28.11 -27.78 0.39
C GLN A 670 -27.39 -27.93 -0.97
N PRO A 671 -26.25 -27.28 -1.20
CA PRO A 671 -25.42 -27.61 -2.35
C PRO A 671 -24.84 -29.00 -2.13
N ALA A 672 -24.94 -29.86 -3.14
CA ALA A 672 -24.35 -31.18 -3.15
C ALA A 672 -22.85 -31.10 -2.78
N ALA A 673 -22.52 -31.66 -1.64
CA ALA A 673 -21.15 -31.77 -1.16
C ALA A 673 -20.37 -32.69 -2.11
N HIS A 674 -19.49 -32.14 -2.93
CA HIS A 674 -18.43 -32.90 -3.56
C HIS A 674 -17.51 -33.40 -2.45
N LYS A 675 -17.48 -34.70 -2.24
CA LYS A 675 -16.60 -35.37 -1.26
C LYS A 675 -15.14 -34.99 -1.56
N PRO A 676 -14.37 -34.55 -0.59
CA PRO A 676 -12.94 -34.38 -0.75
C PRO A 676 -12.32 -35.76 -1.02
N VAL A 677 -11.49 -35.88 -2.05
CA VAL A 677 -10.65 -37.05 -2.31
C VAL A 677 -9.52 -37.01 -1.27
N GLN A 678 -9.82 -37.39 -0.01
CA GLN A 678 -8.85 -37.54 1.05
C GLN A 678 -8.25 -38.94 0.98
N GLY A 679 -6.93 -39.01 0.75
CA GLY A 679 -6.19 -40.27 0.84
C GLY A 679 -5.57 -40.81 -0.46
N THR A 680 -5.83 -40.15 -1.58
CA THR A 680 -5.25 -40.54 -2.88
C THR A 680 -3.80 -40.07 -2.97
N TYR A 681 -2.93 -40.92 -3.52
CA TYR A 681 -1.56 -40.50 -3.85
C TYR A 681 -1.47 -40.15 -5.34
N ALA A 682 -0.53 -39.31 -5.67
CA ALA A 682 -0.27 -38.93 -7.05
C ALA A 682 1.24 -38.99 -7.33
N ARG A 683 1.59 -39.42 -8.53
CA ARG A 683 2.99 -39.53 -9.01
C ARG A 683 3.27 -38.43 -10.01
N HIS A 684 4.32 -37.64 -9.76
CA HIS A 684 4.82 -36.62 -10.67
C HIS A 684 6.22 -36.97 -11.14
N LYS A 685 6.53 -36.77 -12.44
CA LYS A 685 7.81 -37.16 -13.04
C LYS A 685 9.06 -36.57 -12.38
N ILE A 686 8.93 -35.35 -11.79
CA ILE A 686 10.06 -34.64 -11.16
C ILE A 686 10.03 -34.79 -9.64
N PHE A 687 8.84 -34.71 -9.01
CA PHE A 687 8.70 -34.67 -7.55
C PHE A 687 8.45 -36.05 -6.91
N GLY A 688 8.29 -37.08 -7.72
CA GLY A 688 8.02 -38.42 -7.23
C GLY A 688 6.59 -38.61 -6.71
N ARG A 689 6.41 -39.46 -5.71
CA ARG A 689 5.11 -39.78 -5.10
C ARG A 689 4.74 -38.78 -4.01
N GLY A 690 3.57 -38.15 -4.12
CA GLY A 690 3.04 -37.17 -3.15
C GLY A 690 1.60 -37.51 -2.72
N LYS A 691 1.20 -37.03 -1.56
CA LYS A 691 -0.16 -37.19 -1.04
C LYS A 691 -1.04 -36.02 -1.53
N VAL A 692 -2.15 -36.35 -2.19
CA VAL A 692 -3.14 -35.34 -2.62
C VAL A 692 -3.82 -34.77 -1.40
N VAL A 693 -3.69 -33.45 -1.21
CA VAL A 693 -4.26 -32.70 -0.10
C VAL A 693 -5.61 -32.13 -0.47
N GLN A 694 -5.74 -31.62 -1.70
CA GLN A 694 -6.96 -30.96 -2.18
C GLN A 694 -6.97 -30.92 -3.71
N ARG A 695 -8.16 -31.12 -4.30
CA ARG A 695 -8.41 -30.79 -5.70
C ARG A 695 -8.78 -29.32 -5.81
N VAL A 696 -8.13 -28.59 -6.72
CA VAL A 696 -8.39 -27.18 -6.99
C VAL A 696 -8.91 -27.09 -8.43
N GLU A 697 -10.18 -26.75 -8.57
CA GLU A 697 -10.81 -26.64 -9.89
C GLU A 697 -10.17 -25.50 -10.73
N PRO A 698 -10.18 -25.61 -12.07
CA PRO A 698 -10.81 -26.68 -12.85
C PRO A 698 -9.94 -27.92 -13.07
N ASN A 699 -8.65 -27.97 -13.04
CA ASN A 699 -7.84 -29.15 -13.35
C ASN A 699 -6.49 -29.15 -12.62
N LYS A 700 -6.49 -28.90 -11.30
CA LYS A 700 -5.28 -28.83 -10.49
C LYS A 700 -5.42 -29.59 -9.19
N TYR A 701 -4.32 -30.18 -8.71
CA TYR A 701 -4.22 -30.82 -7.42
C TYR A 701 -3.19 -30.11 -6.54
N LYS A 702 -3.52 -29.87 -5.27
CA LYS A 702 -2.54 -29.57 -4.24
C LYS A 702 -1.99 -30.89 -3.71
N ILE A 703 -0.71 -31.15 -3.96
CA ILE A 703 -0.05 -32.40 -3.61
C ILE A 703 1.14 -32.10 -2.70
N ASN A 704 1.24 -32.80 -1.59
CA ASN A 704 2.38 -32.72 -0.70
C ASN A 704 3.40 -33.80 -1.04
N PHE A 705 4.55 -33.42 -1.57
CA PHE A 705 5.63 -34.31 -1.94
C PHE A 705 6.69 -34.38 -0.83
N PRO A 706 7.08 -35.56 -0.35
CA PRO A 706 8.14 -35.70 0.65
C PRO A 706 9.45 -35.05 0.16
N GLY A 707 10.01 -34.15 0.96
CA GLY A 707 11.25 -33.42 0.61
C GLY A 707 11.04 -32.15 -0.25
N PHE A 708 9.87 -31.96 -0.89
CA PHE A 708 9.57 -30.82 -1.78
C PHE A 708 8.41 -29.96 -1.31
N GLY A 709 7.68 -30.39 -0.25
CA GLY A 709 6.54 -29.67 0.30
C GLY A 709 5.29 -29.66 -0.58
N LEU A 710 4.38 -28.75 -0.28
CA LEU A 710 3.09 -28.62 -0.97
C LEU A 710 3.27 -27.94 -2.33
N LYS A 711 2.81 -28.59 -3.40
CA LYS A 711 2.86 -28.08 -4.77
C LYS A 711 1.47 -28.11 -5.39
N LEU A 712 1.19 -27.10 -6.23
CA LEU A 712 -0.01 -27.04 -7.07
C LEU A 712 0.36 -27.57 -8.47
N ILE A 713 -0.18 -28.72 -8.87
CA ILE A 713 0.16 -29.41 -10.12
C ILE A 713 -1.12 -29.55 -10.96
N ILE A 714 -0.98 -29.33 -12.27
CA ILE A 714 -2.07 -29.54 -13.23
C ILE A 714 -2.29 -31.05 -13.41
N GLU A 715 -3.54 -31.47 -13.55
CA GLU A 715 -3.97 -32.89 -13.64
C GLU A 715 -3.18 -33.68 -14.70
N ASP A 716 -2.90 -33.08 -15.84
CA ASP A 716 -2.16 -33.69 -16.95
C ASP A 716 -0.70 -34.07 -16.63
N PHE A 717 -0.13 -33.60 -15.55
CA PHE A 717 1.26 -33.85 -15.14
C PHE A 717 1.37 -34.83 -13.96
N VAL A 718 0.29 -35.41 -13.49
CA VAL A 718 0.27 -36.38 -12.38
C VAL A 718 -0.58 -37.59 -12.72
N GLU A 719 -0.08 -38.76 -12.36
CA GLU A 719 -0.84 -40.01 -12.35
C GLU A 719 -1.39 -40.22 -10.95
N LEU A 720 -2.72 -40.26 -10.80
CA LEU A 720 -3.38 -40.54 -9.52
C LEU A 720 -3.30 -42.04 -9.21
N GLU A 721 -2.82 -42.39 -7.98
CA GLU A 721 -2.70 -43.75 -7.48
C GLU A 721 -3.81 -44.07 -6.45
#